data_fcfbd9cf4c675c515314f567054ded3f
#
_entry.id   fcfbd9cf4c675c515314f567054ded3f
#
_cell.length_a   1.000
_cell.length_b   1.000
_cell.length_c   1.000
_cell.angle_alpha   90.00
_cell.angle_beta   90.00
_cell.angle_gamma   90.00
#
_symmetry.space_group_name_H-M   'P 1'
#
loop_
_entity.id
_entity.type
_entity.pdbx_description
1 polymer ?
#
loop_
_entity_poly.entity_id
_entity_poly.type
_entity_poly.pdbx_seq_one_letter_code
_entity_poly.pdbx_strand_id
1 'polypeptide(L)'
;MDEEEKKSGKNGRFLFAALLLLAVAVAYVLRLAKWQIVNGADWLKEANRSSTDTVEMDAARGEIVDLKGNGLAVNQTGYAIRFNSATMTSKTRNKTILTLIKLLNSRGEKWVDELPIKVNSAGKYEFISGRDSDVAYLKSKDFLSMNSYATADECMQQLIKNYNCTGFSAQDTRNIISVRYNMTKSGFSVSLPYTFADSVSQNTIAVISENSAGMPGVETKVTTVRKYPDGALMPQILGMVGAISKDEYDELSKTKGYALNARIGKSGIEQSLEDSLRGKSGEKTVQFNSDGALASETVTKQPVSGDTVHLTIDSNLQKVANASLAQNVKATRAAGKGTDCVGGAAVVLRVKDFAVLAASTYPSYDQNQYVSNPNYYSQLLKDSTKPLINRAFNGAFTPGSVFKPSVALAALQEGAITNSTTFYCGGVYVMNDLHLKCWNWRSGGHGSLTLESALAESCNVFFCNTGFHTGISAMNLYAKRLGLGVKTGIEINESTGTLAGPDERKASGGTTWNSGDTVQASIGQSDNMLTPLQLATYCATIANNGIRLKPHLVEKITDYSRTKTISTTPVTQVDNIGVSQQNLNYVKTGMRAVATRGTAATVFADYGIAVAGKTGTGQTGNGSDNVSFIGFAPYDNPQIAIAVMLEHGSASAYSNAVAKDIFDAYFYGKTVDSKGNIVMPSTTSSSGAASSRSAG
;
A
#
# COMPACT_ATOMS: atom_id res chain seq x y z
N MET A 1 79.69 -19.17 -79.07
CA MET A 1 79.42 -19.71 -77.71
C MET A 1 78.76 -18.65 -76.84
N ASP A 2 77.69 -17.94 -77.29
CA ASP A 2 77.09 -16.83 -76.41
C ASP A 2 75.54 -16.67 -76.58
N GLU A 3 74.81 -17.69 -77.05
CA GLU A 3 73.34 -17.59 -77.10
C GLU A 3 72.57 -18.61 -76.26
N GLU A 4 73.21 -19.61 -75.63
CA GLU A 4 72.51 -20.58 -74.71
C GLU A 4 72.44 -20.21 -73.28
N GLU A 5 73.26 -19.33 -72.74
CA GLU A 5 73.25 -18.92 -71.31
C GLU A 5 72.14 -17.91 -70.97
N LYS A 6 71.54 -17.21 -71.96
CA LYS A 6 70.45 -16.23 -71.68
C LYS A 6 69.05 -16.81 -71.59
N LYS A 7 68.82 -18.07 -72.03
CA LYS A 7 67.51 -18.72 -71.89
C LYS A 7 67.27 -19.45 -70.58
N SER A 8 68.33 -19.86 -69.85
CA SER A 8 68.23 -20.56 -68.58
C SER A 8 67.76 -19.63 -67.40
N GLY A 9 68.17 -18.37 -67.40
CA GLY A 9 67.78 -17.45 -66.34
C GLY A 9 66.35 -16.96 -66.39
N LYS A 10 65.69 -16.96 -67.54
CA LYS A 10 64.25 -16.54 -67.65
C LYS A 10 63.32 -17.64 -67.17
N ASN A 11 63.59 -18.89 -67.44
CA ASN A 11 62.76 -20.02 -67.00
C ASN A 11 62.79 -20.21 -65.46
N GLY A 12 63.94 -20.00 -64.86
CA GLY A 12 64.05 -20.05 -63.36
C GLY A 12 63.24 -18.99 -62.67
N ARG A 13 63.14 -17.77 -63.22
CA ARG A 13 62.30 -16.67 -62.64
C ARG A 13 60.83 -16.94 -62.83
N PHE A 14 60.41 -17.50 -63.99
CA PHE A 14 59.01 -17.90 -64.18
C PHE A 14 58.62 -19.07 -63.30
N LEU A 15 59.49 -20.07 -63.10
CA LEU A 15 59.25 -21.19 -62.20
C LEU A 15 59.14 -20.73 -60.74
N PHE A 16 60.00 -19.78 -60.29
CA PHE A 16 59.95 -19.19 -59.00
C PHE A 16 58.64 -18.39 -58.78
N ALA A 17 58.22 -17.58 -59.76
CA ALA A 17 56.96 -16.85 -59.71
C ALA A 17 55.74 -17.78 -59.65
N ALA A 18 55.76 -18.88 -60.42
CA ALA A 18 54.71 -19.89 -60.42
C ALA A 18 54.65 -20.65 -59.12
N LEU A 19 55.78 -21.00 -58.52
CA LEU A 19 55.83 -21.62 -57.17
C LEU A 19 55.34 -20.66 -56.08
N LEU A 20 55.68 -19.37 -56.18
CA LEU A 20 55.20 -18.35 -55.25
C LEU A 20 53.67 -18.19 -55.34
N LEU A 21 53.14 -18.11 -56.56
CA LEU A 21 51.70 -18.07 -56.79
C LEU A 21 50.97 -19.31 -56.27
N LEU A 22 51.57 -20.49 -56.48
CA LEU A 22 51.02 -21.76 -55.97
C LEU A 22 51.04 -21.77 -54.43
N ALA A 23 52.12 -21.31 -53.80
CA ALA A 23 52.23 -21.21 -52.36
C ALA A 23 51.16 -20.24 -51.78
N VAL A 24 50.94 -19.09 -52.42
CA VAL A 24 49.88 -18.14 -52.04
C VAL A 24 48.50 -18.76 -52.22
N ALA A 25 48.25 -19.46 -53.35
CA ALA A 25 46.99 -20.15 -53.60
C ALA A 25 46.70 -21.23 -52.53
N VAL A 26 47.72 -22.04 -52.20
CA VAL A 26 47.62 -23.06 -51.15
C VAL A 26 47.36 -22.40 -49.78
N ALA A 27 48.03 -21.30 -49.44
CA ALA A 27 47.79 -20.57 -48.19
C ALA A 27 46.36 -20.02 -48.13
N TYR A 28 45.81 -19.51 -49.24
CA TYR A 28 44.41 -19.06 -49.33
C TYR A 28 43.44 -20.23 -49.19
N VAL A 29 43.67 -21.36 -49.84
CA VAL A 29 42.82 -22.54 -49.68
C VAL A 29 42.83 -23.08 -48.27
N LEU A 30 44.00 -23.15 -47.62
CA LEU A 30 44.11 -23.55 -46.23
C LEU A 30 43.41 -22.58 -45.28
N ARG A 31 43.49 -21.28 -45.56
CA ARG A 31 42.79 -20.26 -44.76
C ARG A 31 41.26 -20.32 -44.94
N LEU A 32 40.79 -20.55 -46.18
CA LEU A 32 39.39 -20.77 -46.48
C LEU A 32 38.86 -22.06 -45.84
N ALA A 33 39.63 -23.15 -45.93
CA ALA A 33 39.28 -24.41 -45.26
C ALA A 33 39.18 -24.24 -43.72
N LYS A 34 40.13 -23.51 -43.13
CA LYS A 34 40.04 -23.17 -41.69
C LYS A 34 38.80 -22.36 -41.35
N TRP A 35 38.43 -21.38 -42.14
CA TRP A 35 37.23 -20.58 -41.92
C TRP A 35 35.92 -21.35 -42.16
N GLN A 36 35.86 -22.15 -43.23
CA GLN A 36 34.62 -22.81 -43.63
C GLN A 36 34.43 -24.17 -42.97
N ILE A 37 35.51 -24.94 -42.75
CA ILE A 37 35.39 -26.32 -42.20
C ILE A 37 35.70 -26.35 -40.71
N VAL A 38 36.80 -25.73 -40.24
CA VAL A 38 37.21 -25.80 -38.84
C VAL A 38 36.38 -24.85 -37.99
N ASN A 39 36.19 -23.60 -38.41
CA ASN A 39 35.45 -22.59 -37.69
C ASN A 39 34.02 -22.40 -38.18
N GLY A 40 33.57 -23.15 -39.20
CA GLY A 40 32.27 -22.97 -39.83
C GLY A 40 31.09 -23.17 -38.86
N ALA A 41 31.21 -24.12 -37.94
CA ALA A 41 30.21 -24.36 -36.91
C ALA A 41 30.14 -23.20 -35.91
N ASP A 42 31.27 -22.60 -35.56
CA ASP A 42 31.33 -21.45 -34.62
C ASP A 42 30.77 -20.18 -35.29
N TRP A 43 31.12 -19.96 -36.59
CA TRP A 43 30.54 -18.85 -37.38
C TRP A 43 29.04 -19.01 -37.62
N LEU A 44 28.56 -20.23 -37.86
CA LEU A 44 27.15 -20.53 -37.99
C LEU A 44 26.41 -20.29 -36.64
N LYS A 45 27.03 -20.69 -35.55
CA LYS A 45 26.51 -20.45 -34.20
C LYS A 45 26.46 -18.96 -33.87
N GLU A 46 27.48 -18.18 -34.23
CA GLU A 46 27.51 -16.73 -34.03
C GLU A 46 26.51 -16.00 -34.95
N ALA A 47 26.38 -16.41 -36.22
CA ALA A 47 25.36 -15.91 -37.15
C ALA A 47 23.93 -16.22 -36.67
N ASN A 48 23.69 -17.41 -36.15
CA ASN A 48 22.40 -17.78 -35.53
C ASN A 48 22.16 -17.02 -34.23
N ARG A 49 23.19 -16.75 -33.44
CA ARG A 49 23.10 -15.96 -32.20
C ARG A 49 22.73 -14.51 -32.47
N SER A 50 23.20 -13.92 -33.55
CA SER A 50 22.84 -12.55 -33.96
C SER A 50 21.40 -12.44 -34.49
N SER A 51 20.76 -13.56 -34.82
CA SER A 51 19.37 -13.63 -35.30
C SER A 51 18.36 -14.14 -34.27
N THR A 52 18.82 -14.39 -33.03
CA THR A 52 17.99 -15.00 -31.99
C THR A 52 17.99 -14.11 -30.76
N ASP A 53 16.82 -13.69 -30.33
CA ASP A 53 16.61 -12.92 -29.08
C ASP A 53 15.72 -13.68 -28.09
N THR A 54 15.94 -13.44 -26.81
CA THR A 54 15.06 -13.95 -25.75
C THR A 54 14.14 -12.83 -25.27
N VAL A 55 12.85 -13.09 -25.30
CA VAL A 55 11.80 -12.17 -24.84
C VAL A 55 11.12 -12.72 -23.61
N GLU A 56 11.01 -11.89 -22.59
CA GLU A 56 10.35 -12.24 -21.34
C GLU A 56 8.82 -12.34 -21.54
N MET A 57 8.21 -13.36 -20.93
CA MET A 57 6.77 -13.57 -20.88
C MET A 57 6.25 -13.19 -19.49
N ASP A 58 5.31 -12.26 -19.44
CA ASP A 58 4.73 -11.80 -18.17
C ASP A 58 3.99 -12.95 -17.46
N ALA A 59 4.21 -13.11 -16.15
CA ALA A 59 3.39 -13.95 -15.28
C ALA A 59 2.18 -13.16 -14.79
N ALA A 60 1.04 -13.83 -14.57
CA ALA A 60 -0.09 -13.21 -13.90
C ALA A 60 0.29 -12.97 -12.43
N ARG A 61 0.01 -11.75 -11.93
CA ARG A 61 0.20 -11.41 -10.52
C ARG A 61 -0.80 -12.19 -9.66
N GLY A 62 -0.41 -12.65 -8.48
CA GLY A 62 -1.30 -13.31 -7.53
C GLY A 62 -2.48 -12.42 -7.12
N GLU A 63 -3.60 -13.02 -6.81
CA GLU A 63 -4.78 -12.29 -6.37
C GLU A 63 -4.74 -12.04 -4.86
N ILE A 64 -5.47 -11.01 -4.40
CA ILE A 64 -5.70 -10.75 -2.98
C ILE A 64 -7.20 -10.91 -2.76
N VAL A 65 -7.57 -11.74 -1.79
CA VAL A 65 -8.96 -12.05 -1.48
C VAL A 65 -9.24 -11.85 0.01
N ASP A 66 -10.52 -11.65 0.35
CA ASP A 66 -10.96 -11.55 1.73
C ASP A 66 -11.03 -12.93 2.42
N LEU A 67 -11.44 -12.95 3.68
CA LEU A 67 -11.61 -14.17 4.51
C LEU A 67 -12.54 -15.21 3.86
N LYS A 68 -13.50 -14.77 3.04
CA LYS A 68 -14.49 -15.63 2.35
C LYS A 68 -14.07 -15.97 0.91
N GLY A 69 -12.93 -15.47 0.43
CA GLY A 69 -12.44 -15.70 -0.92
C GLY A 69 -12.96 -14.70 -1.96
N ASN A 70 -13.67 -13.64 -1.55
CA ASN A 70 -14.07 -12.57 -2.46
C ASN A 70 -12.84 -11.74 -2.89
N GLY A 71 -12.78 -11.39 -4.18
CA GLY A 71 -11.65 -10.63 -4.73
C GLY A 71 -11.59 -9.21 -4.19
N LEU A 72 -10.43 -8.85 -3.60
CA LEU A 72 -10.09 -7.47 -3.18
C LEU A 72 -9.17 -6.79 -4.20
N ALA A 73 -8.21 -7.54 -4.74
CA ALA A 73 -7.41 -7.17 -5.88
C ALA A 73 -7.28 -8.37 -6.80
N VAL A 74 -7.83 -8.27 -8.00
CA VAL A 74 -7.96 -9.35 -8.96
C VAL A 74 -7.34 -8.99 -10.29
N ASN A 75 -7.15 -9.97 -11.14
CA ASN A 75 -6.68 -9.79 -12.49
C ASN A 75 -7.86 -9.84 -13.46
N GLN A 76 -8.02 -8.79 -14.26
CA GLN A 76 -8.98 -8.75 -15.36
C GLN A 76 -8.22 -8.88 -16.67
N THR A 77 -8.77 -9.64 -17.61
CA THR A 77 -8.25 -9.66 -18.98
C THR A 77 -8.31 -8.25 -19.55
N GLY A 78 -7.17 -7.77 -19.98
CA GLY A 78 -7.01 -6.50 -20.65
C GLY A 78 -6.28 -6.68 -21.99
N TYR A 79 -6.17 -5.62 -22.73
CA TYR A 79 -5.44 -5.59 -23.97
C TYR A 79 -4.43 -4.45 -23.94
N ALA A 80 -3.24 -4.72 -24.44
CA ALA A 80 -2.18 -3.73 -24.55
C ALA A 80 -1.73 -3.57 -26.00
N ILE A 81 -1.25 -2.38 -26.32
CA ILE A 81 -0.57 -2.08 -27.58
C ILE A 81 0.91 -1.98 -27.25
N ARG A 82 1.72 -2.80 -27.92
CA ARG A 82 3.18 -2.82 -27.75
C ARG A 82 3.88 -2.44 -29.04
N PHE A 83 5.07 -1.87 -28.90
CA PHE A 83 5.98 -1.68 -30.04
C PHE A 83 7.08 -2.72 -30.00
N ASN A 84 7.33 -3.32 -31.17
CA ASN A 84 8.43 -4.25 -31.39
C ASN A 84 9.53 -3.52 -32.18
N SER A 85 10.72 -3.48 -31.62
CA SER A 85 11.87 -2.78 -32.22
C SER A 85 12.36 -3.43 -33.52
N ALA A 86 12.19 -4.75 -33.66
CA ALA A 86 12.64 -5.47 -34.84
C ALA A 86 11.87 -5.09 -36.12
N THR A 87 10.56 -4.79 -35.95
CA THR A 87 9.67 -4.50 -37.09
C THR A 87 9.28 -3.03 -37.19
N MET A 88 9.55 -2.21 -36.18
CA MET A 88 9.27 -0.75 -36.17
C MET A 88 10.41 0.04 -36.83
N THR A 89 10.28 0.38 -38.10
CA THR A 89 11.32 1.12 -38.84
C THR A 89 11.45 2.57 -38.36
N SER A 90 12.67 3.11 -38.38
CA SER A 90 12.93 4.50 -37.99
C SER A 90 12.21 5.53 -38.86
N LYS A 91 11.99 5.21 -40.16
CA LYS A 91 11.35 6.10 -41.12
C LYS A 91 9.85 6.33 -40.85
N THR A 92 9.14 5.29 -40.40
CA THR A 92 7.68 5.34 -40.19
C THR A 92 7.29 5.58 -38.73
N ARG A 93 8.22 5.40 -37.81
CA ARG A 93 7.98 5.40 -36.35
C ARG A 93 7.15 6.58 -35.85
N ASN A 94 7.54 7.81 -36.14
CA ASN A 94 6.84 9.00 -35.68
C ASN A 94 5.42 9.10 -36.25
N LYS A 95 5.21 8.69 -37.49
CA LYS A 95 3.88 8.66 -38.13
C LYS A 95 2.99 7.59 -37.52
N THR A 96 3.51 6.40 -37.29
CA THR A 96 2.80 5.28 -36.64
C THR A 96 2.37 5.68 -35.22
N ILE A 97 3.28 6.28 -34.43
CA ILE A 97 2.98 6.81 -33.09
C ILE A 97 1.83 7.80 -33.14
N LEU A 98 1.88 8.81 -34.03
CA LEU A 98 0.84 9.82 -34.15
C LEU A 98 -0.52 9.21 -34.56
N THR A 99 -0.51 8.25 -35.48
CA THR A 99 -1.73 7.55 -35.91
C THR A 99 -2.40 6.84 -34.74
N LEU A 100 -1.63 6.13 -33.91
CA LEU A 100 -2.15 5.45 -32.72
C LEU A 100 -2.65 6.43 -31.67
N ILE A 101 -1.92 7.53 -31.41
CA ILE A 101 -2.37 8.57 -30.48
C ILE A 101 -3.73 9.15 -30.91
N LYS A 102 -3.88 9.46 -32.20
CA LYS A 102 -5.15 10.00 -32.75
C LYS A 102 -6.27 8.97 -32.66
N LEU A 103 -6.00 7.69 -32.91
CA LEU A 103 -6.96 6.61 -32.77
C LEU A 103 -7.44 6.47 -31.32
N LEU A 104 -6.53 6.40 -30.35
CA LEU A 104 -6.89 6.25 -28.94
C LEU A 104 -7.66 7.49 -28.44
N ASN A 105 -7.18 8.68 -28.77
CA ASN A 105 -7.85 9.93 -28.38
C ASN A 105 -9.27 10.04 -28.91
N SER A 106 -9.51 9.59 -30.17
CA SER A 106 -10.84 9.58 -30.79
C SER A 106 -11.82 8.63 -30.09
N ARG A 107 -11.30 7.65 -29.35
CA ARG A 107 -12.04 6.64 -28.58
C ARG A 107 -12.09 6.93 -27.09
N GLY A 108 -11.49 8.05 -26.63
CA GLY A 108 -11.37 8.40 -25.22
C GLY A 108 -10.45 7.48 -24.44
N GLU A 109 -9.59 6.73 -25.13
CA GLU A 109 -8.64 5.80 -24.52
C GLU A 109 -7.27 6.48 -24.31
N LYS A 110 -6.53 5.99 -23.31
CA LYS A 110 -5.27 6.62 -22.88
C LYS A 110 -4.07 5.86 -23.43
N TRP A 111 -2.97 6.56 -23.60
CA TRP A 111 -1.65 6.04 -23.86
C TRP A 111 -0.65 6.53 -22.80
N VAL A 112 0.51 5.90 -22.67
CA VAL A 112 1.52 6.24 -21.65
C VAL A 112 2.17 7.59 -22.00
N ASP A 113 1.90 8.60 -21.18
CA ASP A 113 2.36 9.98 -21.33
C ASP A 113 3.08 10.48 -20.08
N GLU A 114 4.42 10.35 -20.06
CA GLU A 114 5.26 10.71 -18.91
C GLU A 114 6.18 11.93 -19.16
N LEU A 115 6.14 12.55 -20.34
CA LEU A 115 6.97 13.72 -20.59
C LEU A 115 6.55 14.89 -19.67
N PRO A 116 7.46 15.48 -18.87
CA PRO A 116 7.12 16.56 -17.94
C PRO A 116 6.96 17.94 -18.62
N ILE A 117 6.61 17.95 -19.92
CA ILE A 117 6.39 19.17 -20.72
C ILE A 117 5.01 19.11 -21.34
N LYS A 118 4.27 20.20 -21.33
CA LYS A 118 2.98 20.41 -22.02
C LYS A 118 3.06 21.57 -23.01
N VAL A 119 2.06 21.68 -23.87
CA VAL A 119 1.82 22.86 -24.72
C VAL A 119 0.77 23.72 -24.02
N ASN A 120 1.05 25.00 -23.81
CA ASN A 120 0.11 25.95 -23.22
C ASN A 120 -0.88 26.50 -24.27
N SER A 121 -1.83 27.32 -23.82
CA SER A 121 -2.84 27.93 -24.69
C SER A 121 -2.27 28.86 -25.79
N ALA A 122 -1.03 29.34 -25.60
CA ALA A 122 -0.32 30.16 -26.58
C ALA A 122 0.52 29.33 -27.57
N GLY A 123 0.44 27.98 -27.50
CA GLY A 123 1.19 27.08 -28.35
C GLY A 123 2.67 26.89 -27.97
N LYS A 124 3.11 27.40 -26.81
CA LYS A 124 4.49 27.28 -26.31
C LYS A 124 4.65 26.09 -25.37
N TYR A 125 5.87 25.57 -25.30
CA TYR A 125 6.20 24.48 -24.37
C TYR A 125 6.46 25.02 -22.97
N GLU A 126 5.92 24.35 -21.95
CA GLU A 126 6.15 24.68 -20.54
C GLU A 126 6.24 23.41 -19.69
N PHE A 127 7.00 23.45 -18.59
CA PHE A 127 7.06 22.35 -17.66
C PHE A 127 5.74 22.18 -16.90
N ILE A 128 5.37 20.95 -16.62
CA ILE A 128 4.19 20.61 -15.84
C ILE A 128 4.51 20.85 -14.36
N SER A 129 3.74 21.70 -13.69
CA SER A 129 3.91 22.01 -12.26
C SER A 129 3.80 20.75 -11.39
N GLY A 130 4.69 20.64 -10.41
CA GLY A 130 4.73 19.51 -9.47
C GLY A 130 5.42 18.26 -10.02
N ARG A 131 6.13 18.35 -11.17
CA ARG A 131 6.95 17.27 -11.73
C ARG A 131 8.45 17.60 -11.72
N ASP A 132 8.92 18.25 -10.66
CA ASP A 132 10.30 18.77 -10.60
C ASP A 132 11.36 17.67 -10.67
N SER A 133 11.11 16.50 -10.09
CA SER A 133 12.00 15.34 -10.19
C SER A 133 12.11 14.79 -11.62
N ASP A 134 11.00 14.74 -12.37
CA ASP A 134 11.00 14.31 -13.77
C ASP A 134 11.70 15.34 -14.68
N VAL A 135 11.53 16.63 -14.39
CA VAL A 135 12.25 17.71 -15.08
C VAL A 135 13.76 17.61 -14.80
N ALA A 136 14.16 17.34 -13.55
CA ALA A 136 15.55 17.14 -13.21
C ALA A 136 16.15 15.92 -13.95
N TYR A 137 15.42 14.80 -13.99
CA TYR A 137 15.83 13.62 -14.77
C TYR A 137 15.95 13.93 -16.27
N LEU A 138 14.97 14.62 -16.86
CA LEU A 138 15.01 15.01 -18.28
C LEU A 138 16.28 15.81 -18.65
N LYS A 139 16.72 16.71 -17.75
CA LYS A 139 17.92 17.55 -17.95
C LYS A 139 19.21 16.85 -17.56
N SER A 140 19.17 15.73 -16.85
CA SER A 140 20.32 15.03 -16.28
C SER A 140 21.31 14.55 -17.34
N LYS A 141 22.50 14.15 -16.88
CA LYS A 141 23.53 13.51 -17.72
C LYS A 141 23.05 12.17 -18.29
N ASP A 142 22.13 11.52 -17.60
CA ASP A 142 21.59 10.23 -18.02
C ASP A 142 20.59 10.36 -19.17
N PHE A 143 20.11 11.59 -19.49
CA PHE A 143 19.12 11.77 -20.56
C PHE A 143 19.51 12.85 -21.59
N LEU A 144 19.36 14.16 -21.29
CA LEU A 144 19.67 15.23 -22.26
C LEU A 144 21.02 15.91 -22.04
N SER A 145 21.64 15.73 -20.88
CA SER A 145 22.89 16.39 -20.48
C SER A 145 22.82 17.93 -20.60
N MET A 146 21.70 18.51 -20.17
CA MET A 146 21.46 19.96 -20.21
C MET A 146 21.65 20.60 -18.85
N ASN A 147 21.86 21.91 -18.84
CA ASN A 147 21.96 22.69 -17.60
C ASN A 147 20.64 22.67 -16.81
N SER A 148 20.71 22.79 -15.49
CA SER A 148 19.53 22.79 -14.61
C SER A 148 18.55 23.95 -14.92
N TYR A 149 19.06 25.07 -15.43
CA TYR A 149 18.26 26.24 -15.82
C TYR A 149 17.67 26.18 -17.24
N ALA A 150 17.94 25.11 -18.02
CA ALA A 150 17.39 24.98 -19.36
C ALA A 150 15.85 25.07 -19.35
N THR A 151 15.30 25.79 -20.32
CA THR A 151 13.86 25.99 -20.48
C THR A 151 13.17 24.76 -21.07
N ALA A 152 11.85 24.70 -21.01
CA ALA A 152 11.06 23.66 -21.66
C ALA A 152 11.21 23.70 -23.19
N ASP A 153 11.30 24.89 -23.77
CA ASP A 153 11.53 25.07 -25.22
C ASP A 153 12.88 24.50 -25.64
N GLU A 154 13.96 24.80 -24.92
CA GLU A 154 15.29 24.25 -25.19
C GLU A 154 15.34 22.72 -25.09
N CYS A 155 14.71 22.16 -24.04
CA CYS A 155 14.57 20.72 -23.91
C CYS A 155 13.80 20.11 -25.10
N MET A 156 12.70 20.71 -25.51
CA MET A 156 11.91 20.23 -26.66
C MET A 156 12.66 20.36 -27.96
N GLN A 157 13.41 21.44 -28.22
CA GLN A 157 14.25 21.55 -29.41
C GLN A 157 15.30 20.44 -29.49
N GLN A 158 15.96 20.12 -28.37
CA GLN A 158 16.91 19.03 -28.31
C GLN A 158 16.23 17.67 -28.58
N LEU A 159 15.04 17.45 -28.02
CA LEU A 159 14.26 16.22 -28.26
C LEU A 159 13.77 16.10 -29.71
N ILE A 160 13.31 17.22 -30.31
CA ILE A 160 12.93 17.30 -31.73
C ILE A 160 14.09 16.86 -32.63
N LYS A 161 15.30 17.37 -32.34
CA LYS A 161 16.53 17.01 -33.05
C LYS A 161 16.87 15.53 -32.85
N ASN A 162 16.91 15.06 -31.62
CA ASN A 162 17.29 13.68 -31.27
C ASN A 162 16.34 12.65 -31.91
N TYR A 163 15.04 12.97 -31.98
CA TYR A 163 14.04 12.04 -32.51
C TYR A 163 13.60 12.34 -33.94
N ASN A 164 14.24 13.30 -34.60
CA ASN A 164 13.90 13.74 -35.97
C ASN A 164 12.38 13.98 -36.15
N CYS A 165 11.81 14.78 -35.23
CA CYS A 165 10.35 15.02 -35.13
C CYS A 165 9.99 16.38 -35.73
N THR A 166 10.03 16.50 -37.08
CA THR A 166 9.74 17.72 -37.83
C THR A 166 8.48 17.58 -38.67
N GLY A 167 7.82 18.71 -39.01
CA GLY A 167 6.65 18.73 -39.90
C GLY A 167 5.31 18.40 -39.22
N PHE A 168 5.24 18.46 -37.88
CA PHE A 168 4.01 18.26 -37.12
C PHE A 168 3.62 19.54 -36.36
N SER A 169 2.36 19.64 -35.94
CA SER A 169 1.92 20.71 -35.02
C SER A 169 2.67 20.66 -33.70
N ALA A 170 2.70 21.75 -32.93
CA ALA A 170 3.35 21.77 -31.61
C ALA A 170 2.79 20.68 -30.68
N GLN A 171 1.48 20.47 -30.67
CA GLN A 171 0.83 19.45 -29.87
C GLN A 171 1.15 18.03 -30.35
N ASP A 172 1.09 17.77 -31.67
CA ASP A 172 1.43 16.47 -32.24
C ASP A 172 2.91 16.15 -32.00
N THR A 173 3.80 17.13 -32.18
CA THR A 173 5.24 17.02 -31.88
C THR A 173 5.47 16.63 -30.43
N ARG A 174 4.85 17.36 -29.50
CA ARG A 174 4.94 17.05 -28.06
C ARG A 174 4.47 15.63 -27.75
N ASN A 175 3.37 15.20 -28.33
CA ASN A 175 2.80 13.88 -28.10
C ASN A 175 3.70 12.76 -28.65
N ILE A 176 4.22 12.90 -29.87
CA ILE A 176 5.20 11.95 -30.44
C ILE A 176 6.45 11.89 -29.55
N ILE A 177 6.96 13.05 -29.14
CA ILE A 177 8.16 13.14 -28.30
C ILE A 177 7.92 12.48 -26.93
N SER A 178 6.74 12.59 -26.35
CA SER A 178 6.43 11.91 -25.10
C SER A 178 6.56 10.40 -25.22
N VAL A 179 6.03 9.81 -26.29
CA VAL A 179 6.18 8.37 -26.54
C VAL A 179 7.64 7.99 -26.77
N ARG A 180 8.38 8.78 -27.55
CA ARG A 180 9.80 8.55 -27.82
C ARG A 180 10.66 8.69 -26.57
N TYR A 181 10.35 9.65 -25.70
CA TYR A 181 10.96 9.83 -24.40
C TYR A 181 10.76 8.58 -23.53
N ASN A 182 9.53 8.11 -23.43
CA ASN A 182 9.20 6.91 -22.65
C ASN A 182 9.88 5.65 -23.22
N MET A 183 9.93 5.49 -24.55
CA MET A 183 10.65 4.40 -25.20
C MET A 183 12.13 4.40 -24.80
N THR A 184 12.79 5.56 -24.80
CA THR A 184 14.20 5.70 -24.40
C THR A 184 14.37 5.40 -22.91
N LYS A 185 13.54 5.98 -22.05
CA LYS A 185 13.56 5.80 -20.59
C LYS A 185 13.37 4.33 -20.19
N SER A 186 12.52 3.59 -20.93
CA SER A 186 12.24 2.17 -20.67
C SER A 186 13.22 1.19 -21.35
N GLY A 187 14.25 1.67 -22.04
CA GLY A 187 15.24 0.81 -22.69
C GLY A 187 14.69 0.02 -23.89
N PHE A 188 13.77 0.62 -24.66
CA PHE A 188 13.15 -0.02 -25.82
C PHE A 188 14.15 -0.66 -26.77
N SER A 189 14.08 -1.98 -26.91
CA SER A 189 14.94 -2.81 -27.73
C SER A 189 14.17 -4.01 -28.26
N VAL A 190 14.83 -4.90 -28.99
CA VAL A 190 14.21 -6.15 -29.48
C VAL A 190 13.82 -7.05 -28.31
N SER A 191 14.70 -7.18 -27.33
CA SER A 191 14.46 -7.98 -26.12
C SER A 191 13.54 -7.30 -25.10
N LEU A 192 13.33 -5.97 -25.21
CA LEU A 192 12.49 -5.20 -24.31
C LEU A 192 11.45 -4.38 -25.09
N PRO A 193 10.33 -4.98 -25.53
CA PRO A 193 9.24 -4.29 -26.22
C PRO A 193 8.64 -3.18 -25.36
N TYR A 194 8.28 -2.05 -25.99
CA TYR A 194 7.67 -0.91 -25.29
C TYR A 194 6.15 -1.03 -25.25
N THR A 195 5.54 -0.92 -24.08
CA THR A 195 4.09 -0.83 -23.92
C THR A 195 3.64 0.61 -24.18
N PHE A 196 2.99 0.84 -25.32
CA PHE A 196 2.45 2.14 -25.73
C PHE A 196 1.16 2.50 -25.00
N ALA A 197 0.26 1.53 -24.84
CA ALA A 197 -0.96 1.65 -24.07
C ALA A 197 -1.31 0.31 -23.43
N ASP A 198 -1.74 0.34 -22.19
CA ASP A 198 -2.34 -0.77 -21.46
C ASP A 198 -3.84 -0.50 -21.27
N SER A 199 -4.63 -1.51 -20.98
CA SER A 199 -6.08 -1.37 -20.69
C SER A 199 -6.90 -0.75 -21.83
N VAL A 200 -6.56 -1.04 -23.09
CA VAL A 200 -7.37 -0.66 -24.25
C VAL A 200 -8.55 -1.61 -24.46
N SER A 201 -9.62 -1.13 -25.10
CA SER A 201 -10.80 -1.95 -25.36
C SER A 201 -10.54 -3.00 -26.45
N GLN A 202 -11.31 -4.09 -26.41
CA GLN A 202 -11.28 -5.12 -27.43
C GLN A 202 -11.59 -4.54 -28.83
N ASN A 203 -12.51 -3.57 -28.91
CA ASN A 203 -12.86 -2.92 -30.18
C ASN A 203 -11.69 -2.12 -30.76
N THR A 204 -10.87 -1.50 -29.92
CA THR A 204 -9.66 -0.79 -30.38
C THR A 204 -8.61 -1.77 -30.90
N ILE A 205 -8.44 -2.90 -30.22
CA ILE A 205 -7.55 -3.98 -30.69
C ILE A 205 -7.99 -4.55 -32.05
N ALA A 206 -9.29 -4.77 -32.23
CA ALA A 206 -9.80 -5.25 -33.52
C ALA A 206 -9.44 -4.30 -34.67
N VAL A 207 -9.65 -2.98 -34.48
CA VAL A 207 -9.31 -1.96 -35.50
C VAL A 207 -7.80 -1.91 -35.77
N ILE A 208 -6.95 -2.04 -34.74
CA ILE A 208 -5.49 -2.06 -34.93
C ILE A 208 -5.08 -3.32 -35.68
N SER A 209 -5.67 -4.48 -35.36
CA SER A 209 -5.38 -5.75 -36.03
C SER A 209 -5.78 -5.73 -37.51
N GLU A 210 -6.94 -5.14 -37.82
CA GLU A 210 -7.40 -4.94 -39.21
C GLU A 210 -6.44 -4.03 -40.03
N ASN A 211 -5.84 -3.04 -39.39
CA ASN A 211 -4.95 -2.07 -40.01
C ASN A 211 -3.46 -2.37 -39.77
N SER A 212 -3.11 -3.56 -39.32
CA SER A 212 -1.74 -3.97 -38.94
C SER A 212 -0.70 -3.77 -40.06
N ALA A 213 -1.07 -4.02 -41.32
CA ALA A 213 -0.20 -3.79 -42.47
C ALA A 213 0.25 -2.32 -42.63
N GLY A 214 -0.56 -1.35 -42.20
CA GLY A 214 -0.24 0.08 -42.19
C GLY A 214 0.54 0.56 -40.97
N MET A 215 0.76 -0.31 -39.99
CA MET A 215 1.36 0.03 -38.69
C MET A 215 2.51 -0.93 -38.34
N PRO A 216 3.60 -0.95 -39.12
CA PRO A 216 4.71 -1.88 -38.90
C PRO A 216 5.30 -1.67 -37.48
N GLY A 217 5.52 -2.77 -36.77
CA GLY A 217 6.06 -2.77 -35.40
C GLY A 217 5.03 -2.51 -34.30
N VAL A 218 3.76 -2.45 -34.63
CA VAL A 218 2.67 -2.39 -33.63
C VAL A 218 2.14 -3.80 -33.41
N GLU A 219 2.16 -4.24 -32.16
CA GLU A 219 1.66 -5.54 -31.70
C GLU A 219 0.52 -5.34 -30.71
N THR A 220 -0.49 -6.17 -30.82
CA THR A 220 -1.58 -6.26 -29.85
C THR A 220 -1.34 -7.46 -28.93
N LYS A 221 -1.45 -7.27 -27.64
CA LYS A 221 -1.21 -8.32 -26.64
C LYS A 221 -2.38 -8.41 -25.67
N VAL A 222 -2.83 -9.63 -25.42
CA VAL A 222 -3.67 -9.90 -24.25
C VAL A 222 -2.80 -9.81 -23.01
N THR A 223 -3.22 -9.05 -22.03
CA THR A 223 -2.50 -8.83 -20.78
C THR A 223 -3.44 -8.94 -19.59
N THR A 224 -2.91 -8.91 -18.39
CA THR A 224 -3.69 -8.85 -17.17
C THR A 224 -3.62 -7.45 -16.59
N VAL A 225 -4.78 -6.86 -16.33
CA VAL A 225 -4.90 -5.54 -15.69
C VAL A 225 -5.30 -5.75 -14.24
N ARG A 226 -4.55 -5.17 -13.31
CA ARG A 226 -4.88 -5.19 -11.88
C ARG A 226 -6.14 -4.38 -11.64
N LYS A 227 -7.15 -5.00 -11.05
CA LYS A 227 -8.46 -4.41 -10.74
C LYS A 227 -8.74 -4.53 -9.25
N TYR A 228 -9.23 -3.46 -8.67
CA TYR A 228 -9.74 -3.42 -7.30
C TYR A 228 -11.27 -3.32 -7.38
N PRO A 229 -12.01 -4.44 -7.21
CA PRO A 229 -13.47 -4.46 -7.44
C PRO A 229 -14.23 -3.39 -6.67
N ASP A 230 -13.81 -3.12 -5.43
CA ASP A 230 -14.27 -1.99 -4.61
C ASP A 230 -13.05 -1.13 -4.27
N GLY A 231 -12.69 -0.21 -5.18
CA GLY A 231 -11.48 0.58 -5.10
C GLY A 231 -11.39 1.50 -3.88
N ALA A 232 -12.51 1.82 -3.23
CA ALA A 232 -12.56 2.66 -2.04
C ALA A 232 -12.60 1.86 -0.71
N LEU A 233 -12.69 0.53 -0.78
CA LEU A 233 -12.90 -0.31 0.40
C LEU A 233 -11.79 -0.18 1.43
N MET A 234 -10.53 -0.33 1.01
CA MET A 234 -9.37 -0.30 1.91
C MET A 234 -8.05 -0.01 1.15
N PRO A 235 -7.99 1.07 0.35
CA PRO A 235 -6.84 1.34 -0.51
C PRO A 235 -5.53 1.53 0.27
N GLN A 236 -5.57 2.09 1.49
CA GLN A 236 -4.40 2.29 2.33
C GLN A 236 -3.81 0.98 2.87
N ILE A 237 -4.61 -0.11 2.94
CA ILE A 237 -4.19 -1.43 3.38
C ILE A 237 -3.72 -2.27 2.19
N LEU A 238 -4.52 -2.35 1.12
CA LEU A 238 -4.15 -3.09 -0.07
C LEU A 238 -2.88 -2.53 -0.72
N GLY A 239 -2.77 -1.21 -0.74
CA GLY A 239 -1.68 -0.56 -1.45
C GLY A 239 -1.86 -0.64 -2.97
N MET A 240 -0.81 -0.43 -3.73
CA MET A 240 -0.89 -0.36 -5.19
C MET A 240 0.33 -0.93 -5.88
N VAL A 241 0.15 -1.22 -7.17
CA VAL A 241 1.21 -1.63 -8.09
C VAL A 241 1.57 -0.45 -9.00
N GLY A 242 2.86 -0.18 -9.15
CA GLY A 242 3.39 0.90 -10.01
C GLY A 242 4.62 0.47 -10.78
N ALA A 243 5.08 1.31 -11.72
CA ALA A 243 6.33 1.09 -12.42
C ALA A 243 7.52 1.12 -11.46
N ILE A 244 8.52 0.27 -11.68
CA ILE A 244 9.76 0.28 -10.91
C ILE A 244 10.48 1.62 -11.10
N SER A 245 11.00 2.22 -10.02
CA SER A 245 11.87 3.40 -10.11
C SER A 245 13.31 3.00 -10.41
N LYS A 246 14.16 3.97 -10.75
CA LYS A 246 15.58 3.70 -11.01
C LYS A 246 16.27 3.11 -9.78
N ASP A 247 16.05 3.70 -8.61
CA ASP A 247 16.69 3.26 -7.36
C ASP A 247 16.27 1.83 -6.99
N GLU A 248 14.97 1.52 -7.12
CA GLU A 248 14.44 0.16 -6.92
C GLU A 248 15.01 -0.82 -7.96
N TYR A 249 15.14 -0.41 -9.21
CA TYR A 249 15.71 -1.24 -10.26
C TYR A 249 17.19 -1.54 -10.01
N ASP A 250 17.99 -0.53 -9.62
CA ASP A 250 19.42 -0.70 -9.35
C ASP A 250 19.70 -1.72 -8.22
N GLU A 251 18.76 -1.85 -7.28
CA GLU A 251 18.80 -2.85 -6.21
C GLU A 251 18.17 -4.19 -6.64
N LEU A 252 16.94 -4.16 -7.15
CA LEU A 252 16.13 -5.35 -7.37
C LEU A 252 16.51 -6.11 -8.64
N SER A 253 17.12 -5.47 -9.64
CA SER A 253 17.62 -6.16 -10.84
C SER A 253 18.74 -7.14 -10.49
N LYS A 254 19.62 -6.77 -9.56
CA LYS A 254 20.75 -7.60 -9.13
C LYS A 254 20.35 -8.71 -8.16
N THR A 255 19.39 -8.43 -7.26
CA THR A 255 19.00 -9.34 -6.17
C THR A 255 17.85 -10.25 -6.55
N LYS A 256 16.92 -9.78 -7.38
CA LYS A 256 15.67 -10.48 -7.71
C LYS A 256 15.38 -10.56 -9.22
N GLY A 257 16.27 -10.09 -10.09
CA GLY A 257 16.13 -10.18 -11.55
C GLY A 257 14.96 -9.39 -12.12
N TYR A 258 14.66 -8.19 -11.59
CA TYR A 258 13.62 -7.34 -12.16
C TYR A 258 14.06 -6.70 -13.47
N ALA A 259 13.16 -6.67 -14.45
CA ALA A 259 13.36 -5.92 -15.67
C ALA A 259 13.10 -4.42 -15.47
N LEU A 260 13.70 -3.57 -16.32
CA LEU A 260 13.58 -2.11 -16.22
C LEU A 260 12.12 -1.60 -16.39
N ASN A 261 11.29 -2.35 -17.08
CA ASN A 261 9.87 -2.06 -17.29
C ASN A 261 8.93 -2.79 -16.32
N ALA A 262 9.47 -3.41 -15.26
CA ALA A 262 8.69 -4.17 -14.29
C ALA A 262 7.70 -3.28 -13.54
N ARG A 263 6.58 -3.88 -13.15
CA ARG A 263 5.61 -3.28 -12.22
C ARG A 263 5.69 -4.02 -10.89
N ILE A 264 5.83 -3.26 -9.81
CA ILE A 264 6.03 -3.80 -8.45
C ILE A 264 5.01 -3.22 -7.48
N GLY A 265 4.78 -3.89 -6.36
CA GLY A 265 4.01 -3.33 -5.24
C GLY A 265 4.73 -2.13 -4.63
N LYS A 266 4.03 -1.00 -4.51
CA LYS A 266 4.58 0.28 -4.03
C LYS A 266 4.20 0.59 -2.58
N SER A 267 3.15 -0.01 -2.07
CA SER A 267 2.65 0.19 -0.71
C SER A 267 1.75 -0.95 -0.26
N GLY A 268 1.44 -0.99 1.03
CA GLY A 268 0.49 -1.92 1.63
C GLY A 268 0.81 -3.40 1.39
N ILE A 269 -0.20 -4.23 1.29
CA ILE A 269 -0.10 -5.67 1.03
C ILE A 269 0.57 -5.94 -0.32
N GLU A 270 0.27 -5.16 -1.35
CA GLU A 270 0.92 -5.30 -2.67
C GLU A 270 2.44 -5.21 -2.57
N GLN A 271 2.98 -4.35 -1.69
CA GLN A 271 4.41 -4.21 -1.47
C GLN A 271 4.98 -5.27 -0.51
N SER A 272 4.35 -5.44 0.64
CA SER A 272 4.89 -6.33 1.69
C SER A 272 4.89 -7.80 1.28
N LEU A 273 3.99 -8.20 0.38
CA LEU A 273 3.89 -9.57 -0.15
C LEU A 273 4.28 -9.66 -1.64
N GLU A 274 5.09 -8.73 -2.12
CA GLU A 274 5.56 -8.69 -3.52
C GLU A 274 6.16 -10.03 -3.96
N ASP A 275 6.98 -10.67 -3.11
CA ASP A 275 7.65 -11.93 -3.44
C ASP A 275 6.67 -13.09 -3.70
N SER A 276 5.53 -13.11 -3.01
CA SER A 276 4.45 -14.08 -3.25
C SER A 276 3.58 -13.69 -4.44
N LEU A 277 3.24 -12.40 -4.53
CA LEU A 277 2.28 -11.90 -5.52
C LEU A 277 2.85 -11.80 -6.93
N ARG A 278 4.16 -11.54 -7.10
CA ARG A 278 4.79 -11.24 -8.39
C ARG A 278 4.66 -12.36 -9.42
N GLY A 279 4.77 -13.63 -9.02
CA GLY A 279 4.97 -14.75 -9.94
C GLY A 279 6.38 -14.81 -10.50
N LYS A 280 6.61 -15.70 -11.45
CA LYS A 280 7.89 -15.90 -12.12
C LYS A 280 7.67 -15.81 -13.61
N SER A 281 8.30 -14.85 -14.27
CA SER A 281 8.22 -14.68 -15.71
C SER A 281 8.71 -15.91 -16.47
N GLY A 282 8.08 -16.19 -17.59
CA GLY A 282 8.54 -17.15 -18.57
C GLY A 282 9.48 -16.50 -19.59
N GLU A 283 10.00 -17.31 -20.48
CA GLU A 283 10.90 -16.89 -21.55
C GLU A 283 10.47 -17.52 -22.88
N LYS A 284 10.55 -16.76 -23.96
CA LYS A 284 10.43 -17.26 -25.32
C LYS A 284 11.61 -16.80 -26.16
N THR A 285 12.10 -17.68 -26.98
CA THR A 285 13.12 -17.39 -27.96
C THR A 285 12.45 -17.00 -29.27
N VAL A 286 12.83 -15.86 -29.82
CA VAL A 286 12.38 -15.36 -31.11
C VAL A 286 13.56 -15.39 -32.10
N GLN A 287 13.35 -15.91 -33.29
CA GLN A 287 14.35 -15.95 -34.36
C GLN A 287 13.90 -15.03 -35.49
N PHE A 288 14.84 -14.32 -36.06
CA PHE A 288 14.60 -13.40 -37.17
C PHE A 288 15.34 -13.88 -38.44
N ASN A 289 14.73 -13.66 -39.59
CA ASN A 289 15.38 -13.85 -40.88
C ASN A 289 16.43 -12.76 -41.12
N SER A 290 17.25 -12.92 -42.18
CA SER A 290 18.27 -11.94 -42.58
C SER A 290 17.71 -10.56 -42.95
N ASP A 291 16.46 -10.46 -43.29
CA ASP A 291 15.69 -9.24 -43.55
C ASP A 291 15.01 -8.64 -42.28
N GLY A 292 15.23 -9.26 -41.12
CA GLY A 292 14.69 -8.79 -39.82
C GLY A 292 13.23 -9.18 -39.55
N ALA A 293 12.63 -10.04 -40.42
CA ALA A 293 11.30 -10.56 -40.16
C ALA A 293 11.32 -11.73 -39.17
N LEU A 294 10.27 -11.86 -38.36
CA LEU A 294 10.12 -12.96 -37.40
C LEU A 294 10.02 -14.30 -38.15
N ALA A 295 10.98 -15.19 -37.92
CA ALA A 295 11.06 -16.51 -38.54
C ALA A 295 10.40 -17.60 -37.68
N SER A 296 10.67 -17.60 -36.38
CA SER A 296 10.09 -18.56 -35.47
C SER A 296 10.00 -18.00 -34.05
N GLU A 297 9.10 -18.57 -33.27
CA GLU A 297 8.91 -18.27 -31.85
C GLU A 297 8.76 -19.57 -31.07
N THR A 298 9.55 -19.77 -30.03
CA THR A 298 9.51 -20.98 -29.21
C THR A 298 9.51 -20.60 -27.73
N VAL A 299 8.53 -21.07 -26.98
CA VAL A 299 8.49 -20.90 -25.52
C VAL A 299 9.51 -21.84 -24.90
N THR A 300 10.54 -21.27 -24.27
CA THR A 300 11.63 -22.01 -23.61
C THR A 300 11.36 -22.21 -22.12
N LYS A 301 10.56 -21.31 -21.50
CA LYS A 301 10.16 -21.39 -20.09
C LYS A 301 8.75 -20.85 -19.92
N GLN A 302 7.87 -21.64 -19.35
CA GLN A 302 6.50 -21.21 -19.07
C GLN A 302 6.48 -20.21 -17.89
N PRO A 303 5.66 -19.15 -17.93
CA PRO A 303 5.46 -18.27 -16.79
C PRO A 303 4.70 -19.01 -15.67
N VAL A 304 5.06 -18.70 -14.44
CA VAL A 304 4.38 -19.21 -13.24
C VAL A 304 3.67 -18.05 -12.56
N SER A 305 2.34 -18.11 -12.48
CA SER A 305 1.54 -17.07 -11.82
C SER A 305 1.92 -16.91 -10.35
N GLY A 306 1.76 -15.72 -9.81
CA GLY A 306 1.96 -15.44 -8.39
C GLY A 306 0.91 -16.10 -7.52
N ASP A 307 1.21 -16.23 -6.25
CA ASP A 307 0.38 -16.91 -5.26
C ASP A 307 -0.80 -16.01 -4.83
N THR A 308 -1.94 -16.63 -4.51
CA THR A 308 -3.11 -15.92 -4.00
C THR A 308 -2.99 -15.70 -2.49
N VAL A 309 -3.12 -14.45 -2.05
CA VAL A 309 -3.09 -14.04 -0.65
C VAL A 309 -4.51 -13.93 -0.12
N HIS A 310 -4.82 -14.70 0.91
CA HIS A 310 -6.08 -14.63 1.64
C HIS A 310 -5.89 -13.74 2.87
N LEU A 311 -6.61 -12.61 2.91
CA LEU A 311 -6.61 -11.72 4.06
C LEU A 311 -7.61 -12.20 5.13
N THR A 312 -7.35 -11.77 6.36
CA THR A 312 -8.27 -11.98 7.51
C THR A 312 -9.50 -11.06 7.45
N ILE A 313 -9.52 -10.10 6.54
CA ILE A 313 -10.58 -9.08 6.40
C ILE A 313 -11.92 -9.72 6.03
N ASP A 314 -12.95 -9.39 6.78
CA ASP A 314 -14.35 -9.61 6.37
C ASP A 314 -14.85 -8.37 5.61
N SER A 315 -15.06 -8.50 4.31
CA SER A 315 -15.47 -7.38 3.45
C SER A 315 -16.79 -6.72 3.88
N ASN A 316 -17.72 -7.48 4.46
CA ASN A 316 -18.95 -6.88 4.96
C ASN A 316 -18.70 -6.01 6.20
N LEU A 317 -17.94 -6.53 7.16
CA LEU A 317 -17.54 -5.79 8.36
C LEU A 317 -16.77 -4.53 7.99
N GLN A 318 -15.85 -4.63 7.03
CA GLN A 318 -15.09 -3.50 6.50
C GLN A 318 -16.01 -2.43 5.88
N LYS A 319 -17.01 -2.83 5.08
CA LYS A 319 -17.99 -1.89 4.47
C LYS A 319 -18.82 -1.17 5.53
N VAL A 320 -19.30 -1.89 6.54
CA VAL A 320 -20.07 -1.28 7.63
C VAL A 320 -19.20 -0.31 8.42
N ALA A 321 -17.96 -0.68 8.76
CA ALA A 321 -17.04 0.21 9.45
C ALA A 321 -16.75 1.50 8.65
N ASN A 322 -16.52 1.38 7.33
CA ASN A 322 -16.33 2.53 6.44
C ASN A 322 -17.57 3.46 6.40
N ALA A 323 -18.75 2.87 6.20
CA ALA A 323 -20.00 3.62 6.12
C ALA A 323 -20.32 4.32 7.44
N SER A 324 -20.13 3.63 8.56
CA SER A 324 -20.39 4.18 9.88
C SER A 324 -19.43 5.31 10.23
N LEU A 325 -18.13 5.17 9.93
CA LEU A 325 -17.17 6.27 10.08
C LEU A 325 -17.58 7.50 9.26
N ALA A 326 -17.91 7.29 7.98
CA ALA A 326 -18.30 8.39 7.10
C ALA A 326 -19.58 9.10 7.58
N GLN A 327 -20.59 8.35 8.03
CA GLN A 327 -21.85 8.90 8.56
C GLN A 327 -21.60 9.68 9.85
N ASN A 328 -20.82 9.15 10.79
CA ASN A 328 -20.59 9.77 12.08
C ASN A 328 -19.67 10.99 11.99
N VAL A 329 -18.66 11.01 11.12
CA VAL A 329 -17.87 12.23 10.82
C VAL A 329 -18.77 13.33 10.24
N LYS A 330 -19.66 13.01 9.30
CA LYS A 330 -20.61 13.97 8.75
C LYS A 330 -21.61 14.46 9.81
N ALA A 331 -22.12 13.56 10.65
CA ALA A 331 -23.05 13.90 11.73
C ALA A 331 -22.41 14.82 12.79
N THR A 332 -21.14 14.55 13.15
CA THR A 332 -20.35 15.40 14.05
C THR A 332 -20.27 16.84 13.53
N ARG A 333 -19.93 16.99 12.26
CA ARG A 333 -19.84 18.32 11.61
C ARG A 333 -21.19 19.03 11.56
N ALA A 334 -22.25 18.29 11.21
CA ALA A 334 -23.60 18.84 11.11
C ALA A 334 -24.17 19.29 12.47
N ALA A 335 -23.75 18.68 13.58
CA ALA A 335 -24.17 19.06 14.93
C ALA A 335 -23.57 20.38 15.44
N GLY A 336 -22.68 21.03 14.68
CA GLY A 336 -22.05 22.30 15.01
C GLY A 336 -21.00 22.25 16.13
N LYS A 337 -20.75 21.05 16.68
CA LYS A 337 -19.64 20.76 17.61
C LYS A 337 -18.69 19.82 16.88
N GLY A 338 -17.43 20.18 16.72
CA GLY A 338 -16.51 19.41 15.89
C GLY A 338 -16.72 19.67 14.38
N THR A 339 -16.95 20.91 13.99
CA THR A 339 -17.04 21.34 12.60
C THR A 339 -15.73 21.10 11.83
N ASP A 340 -14.64 20.95 12.56
CA ASP A 340 -13.29 20.59 12.13
C ASP A 340 -13.02 19.07 12.12
N CYS A 341 -14.02 18.23 12.39
CA CYS A 341 -13.89 16.78 12.27
C CYS A 341 -13.68 16.37 10.82
N VAL A 342 -12.47 15.94 10.48
CA VAL A 342 -12.09 15.66 9.09
C VAL A 342 -11.93 14.17 8.79
N GLY A 343 -11.81 13.34 9.83
CA GLY A 343 -11.56 11.92 9.60
C GLY A 343 -11.63 11.04 10.84
N GLY A 344 -11.33 9.78 10.64
CA GLY A 344 -11.28 8.80 11.69
C GLY A 344 -10.79 7.44 11.21
N ALA A 345 -10.71 6.52 12.15
CA ALA A 345 -10.34 5.13 11.88
C ALA A 345 -11.06 4.17 12.84
N ALA A 346 -11.24 2.94 12.38
CA ALA A 346 -11.71 1.83 13.20
C ALA A 346 -10.91 0.57 12.89
N VAL A 347 -10.46 -0.15 13.91
CA VAL A 347 -9.76 -1.42 13.79
C VAL A 347 -10.50 -2.48 14.58
N VAL A 348 -10.72 -3.64 13.99
CA VAL A 348 -11.41 -4.79 14.58
C VAL A 348 -10.47 -5.98 14.57
N LEU A 349 -10.19 -6.53 15.74
CA LEU A 349 -9.37 -7.74 15.91
C LEU A 349 -10.22 -8.91 16.41
N ARG A 350 -9.98 -10.09 15.86
CA ARG A 350 -10.50 -11.35 16.42
C ARG A 350 -9.65 -11.73 17.63
N VAL A 351 -10.28 -11.87 18.81
CA VAL A 351 -9.54 -12.01 20.09
C VAL A 351 -8.70 -13.27 20.17
N LYS A 352 -9.15 -14.38 19.59
CA LYS A 352 -8.47 -15.68 19.69
C LYS A 352 -7.09 -15.75 19.04
N ASP A 353 -6.80 -14.88 18.05
CA ASP A 353 -5.58 -14.94 17.22
C ASP A 353 -5.07 -13.56 16.75
N PHE A 354 -5.78 -12.49 17.09
CA PHE A 354 -5.51 -11.10 16.68
C PHE A 354 -5.53 -10.88 15.16
N ALA A 355 -6.26 -11.73 14.41
CA ALA A 355 -6.55 -11.50 13.01
C ALA A 355 -7.31 -10.18 12.84
N VAL A 356 -6.88 -9.32 11.92
CA VAL A 356 -7.53 -8.05 11.60
C VAL A 356 -8.76 -8.33 10.74
N LEU A 357 -9.95 -8.20 11.29
CA LEU A 357 -11.21 -8.45 10.56
C LEU A 357 -11.67 -7.22 9.76
N ALA A 358 -11.32 -6.02 10.23
CA ALA A 358 -11.53 -4.76 9.51
C ALA A 358 -10.51 -3.71 9.97
N ALA A 359 -10.07 -2.88 9.03
CA ALA A 359 -9.20 -1.73 9.28
C ALA A 359 -9.65 -0.56 8.40
N SER A 360 -10.52 0.27 8.97
CA SER A 360 -11.18 1.35 8.26
C SER A 360 -10.46 2.67 8.47
N THR A 361 -10.32 3.44 7.40
CA THR A 361 -9.80 4.82 7.40
C THR A 361 -10.76 5.72 6.64
N TYR A 362 -11.14 6.84 7.23
CA TYR A 362 -11.92 7.88 6.59
C TYR A 362 -11.19 9.23 6.68
N PRO A 363 -11.17 10.05 5.61
CA PRO A 363 -11.67 9.74 4.28
C PRO A 363 -10.81 8.69 3.58
N SER A 364 -11.42 8.03 2.57
CA SER A 364 -10.76 7.07 1.70
C SER A 364 -10.64 7.66 0.27
N TYR A 365 -10.05 6.91 -0.65
CA TYR A 365 -9.91 7.28 -2.06
C TYR A 365 -10.15 6.07 -2.96
N ASP A 366 -10.45 6.30 -4.24
CA ASP A 366 -10.62 5.22 -5.22
C ASP A 366 -9.26 4.80 -5.79
N GLN A 367 -8.85 3.58 -5.47
CA GLN A 367 -7.59 2.98 -5.89
C GLN A 367 -7.48 2.78 -7.41
N ASN A 368 -8.58 2.49 -8.10
CA ASN A 368 -8.59 2.37 -9.55
C ASN A 368 -8.32 3.74 -10.20
N GLN A 369 -8.94 4.82 -9.69
CA GLN A 369 -8.65 6.17 -10.16
C GLN A 369 -7.22 6.60 -9.84
N TYR A 370 -6.71 6.23 -8.67
CA TYR A 370 -5.33 6.53 -8.30
C TYR A 370 -4.32 5.97 -9.32
N VAL A 371 -4.52 4.71 -9.76
CA VAL A 371 -3.63 4.05 -10.72
C VAL A 371 -3.84 4.57 -12.15
N SER A 372 -5.08 4.89 -12.54
CA SER A 372 -5.42 5.22 -13.93
C SER A 372 -5.47 6.71 -14.25
N ASN A 373 -5.48 7.61 -13.24
CA ASN A 373 -5.63 9.05 -13.43
C ASN A 373 -4.49 9.83 -12.77
N PRO A 374 -3.45 10.28 -13.50
CA PRO A 374 -2.31 11.01 -12.94
C PRO A 374 -2.71 12.28 -12.18
N ASN A 375 -3.80 12.95 -12.59
CA ASN A 375 -4.29 14.16 -11.92
C ASN A 375 -4.94 13.86 -10.56
N TYR A 376 -5.49 12.66 -10.37
CA TYR A 376 -6.16 12.28 -9.14
C TYR A 376 -5.20 12.23 -7.95
N TYR A 377 -4.00 11.69 -8.14
CA TYR A 377 -2.96 11.73 -7.09
C TYR A 377 -2.63 13.15 -6.65
N SER A 378 -2.45 14.06 -7.62
CA SER A 378 -2.18 15.47 -7.32
C SER A 378 -3.35 16.15 -6.58
N GLN A 379 -4.59 15.75 -6.84
CA GLN A 379 -5.77 16.22 -6.10
C GLN A 379 -5.75 15.71 -4.67
N LEU A 380 -5.47 14.40 -4.46
CA LEU A 380 -5.39 13.79 -3.13
C LEU A 380 -4.28 14.40 -2.25
N LEU A 381 -3.14 14.78 -2.85
CA LEU A 381 -2.06 15.46 -2.13
C LEU A 381 -2.45 16.85 -1.63
N LYS A 382 -3.33 17.56 -2.37
CA LYS A 382 -3.82 18.91 -2.03
C LYS A 382 -5.04 18.88 -1.13
N ASP A 383 -5.66 17.72 -0.94
CA ASP A 383 -6.84 17.57 -0.09
C ASP A 383 -6.46 17.75 1.38
N SER A 384 -7.02 18.79 2.01
CA SER A 384 -6.77 19.13 3.42
C SER A 384 -7.19 18.03 4.39
N THR A 385 -8.09 17.14 3.98
CA THR A 385 -8.53 15.98 4.78
C THR A 385 -7.53 14.82 4.76
N LYS A 386 -6.48 14.90 3.93
CA LYS A 386 -5.36 13.94 3.84
C LYS A 386 -5.82 12.48 3.67
N PRO A 387 -6.55 12.13 2.60
CA PRO A 387 -7.10 10.79 2.41
C PRO A 387 -6.04 9.70 2.19
N LEU A 388 -4.82 10.07 1.81
CA LEU A 388 -3.71 9.12 1.61
C LEU A 388 -3.16 8.55 2.93
N ILE A 389 -3.41 9.20 4.07
CA ILE A 389 -2.91 8.73 5.37
C ILE A 389 -3.71 7.50 5.79
N ASN A 390 -3.01 6.40 6.06
CA ASN A 390 -3.59 5.24 6.74
C ASN A 390 -3.78 5.57 8.23
N ARG A 391 -4.94 6.14 8.58
CA ARG A 391 -5.24 6.54 9.96
C ARG A 391 -5.33 5.34 10.90
N ALA A 392 -5.70 4.18 10.40
CA ALA A 392 -5.83 2.97 11.20
C ALA A 392 -4.48 2.50 11.77
N PHE A 393 -3.38 2.59 11.00
CA PHE A 393 -2.08 2.04 11.38
C PHE A 393 -0.98 3.11 11.54
N ASN A 394 -1.12 4.25 10.89
CA ASN A 394 -0.11 5.31 10.91
C ASN A 394 -0.60 6.62 11.58
N GLY A 395 -1.91 6.81 11.72
CA GLY A 395 -2.46 7.95 12.45
C GLY A 395 -2.20 7.78 13.96
N ALA A 396 -1.41 8.68 14.55
CA ALA A 396 -1.17 8.70 15.97
C ALA A 396 -1.98 9.84 16.62
N PHE A 397 -2.78 9.52 17.62
CA PHE A 397 -3.74 10.43 18.23
C PHE A 397 -3.58 10.42 19.75
N THR A 398 -3.87 11.55 20.40
CA THR A 398 -3.98 11.62 21.85
C THR A 398 -5.13 10.70 22.30
N PRO A 399 -4.85 9.61 23.06
CA PRO A 399 -5.85 8.59 23.37
C PRO A 399 -6.91 9.07 24.37
N GLY A 400 -6.54 9.98 25.26
CA GLY A 400 -7.39 10.38 26.37
C GLY A 400 -7.74 9.20 27.28
N SER A 401 -8.95 9.20 27.81
CA SER A 401 -9.40 8.25 28.82
C SER A 401 -9.42 6.78 28.43
N VAL A 402 -9.23 6.41 27.14
CA VAL A 402 -9.04 4.99 26.75
C VAL A 402 -7.69 4.43 27.23
N PHE A 403 -6.78 5.29 27.69
CA PHE A 403 -5.51 4.89 28.31
C PHE A 403 -5.68 4.42 29.76
N LYS A 404 -6.74 4.82 30.46
CA LYS A 404 -6.97 4.57 31.90
C LYS A 404 -6.98 3.09 32.32
N PRO A 405 -7.54 2.13 31.54
CA PRO A 405 -7.44 0.72 31.91
C PRO A 405 -5.99 0.20 31.98
N SER A 406 -5.06 0.71 31.14
CA SER A 406 -3.65 0.34 31.25
C SER A 406 -3.00 0.86 32.52
N VAL A 407 -3.35 2.10 32.93
CA VAL A 407 -2.89 2.69 34.18
C VAL A 407 -3.44 1.91 35.38
N ALA A 408 -4.71 1.50 35.34
CA ALA A 408 -5.32 0.67 36.36
C ALA A 408 -4.61 -0.68 36.52
N LEU A 409 -4.28 -1.36 35.42
CA LEU A 409 -3.53 -2.62 35.46
C LEU A 409 -2.14 -2.45 36.08
N ALA A 410 -1.42 -1.39 35.68
CA ALA A 410 -0.12 -1.06 36.25
C ALA A 410 -0.23 -0.81 37.76
N ALA A 411 -1.16 0.06 38.17
CA ALA A 411 -1.36 0.45 39.55
C ALA A 411 -1.75 -0.73 40.46
N LEU A 412 -2.65 -1.58 40.03
CA LEU A 412 -3.05 -2.79 40.77
C LEU A 412 -1.90 -3.78 40.89
N GLN A 413 -1.12 -3.98 39.84
CA GLN A 413 -0.04 -4.98 39.82
C GLN A 413 1.16 -4.53 40.62
N GLU A 414 1.46 -3.23 40.64
CA GLU A 414 2.53 -2.64 41.46
C GLU A 414 2.08 -2.38 42.92
N GLY A 415 0.81 -2.64 43.23
CA GLY A 415 0.27 -2.41 44.58
C GLY A 415 0.10 -0.93 44.95
N ALA A 416 0.18 -0.02 43.98
CA ALA A 416 -0.06 1.41 44.18
C ALA A 416 -1.51 1.70 44.57
N ILE A 417 -2.44 0.86 44.13
CA ILE A 417 -3.83 0.82 44.56
C ILE A 417 -4.29 -0.63 44.76
N THR A 418 -5.39 -0.82 45.47
CA THR A 418 -6.17 -2.05 45.57
C THR A 418 -7.56 -1.84 44.97
N ASN A 419 -8.34 -2.90 44.79
CA ASN A 419 -9.74 -2.77 44.33
C ASN A 419 -10.63 -1.96 45.33
N SER A 420 -10.26 -1.93 46.60
CA SER A 420 -10.96 -1.16 47.67
C SER A 420 -10.43 0.26 47.88
N THR A 421 -9.36 0.64 47.19
CA THR A 421 -8.81 2.00 47.26
C THR A 421 -9.85 3.02 46.78
N THR A 422 -10.08 4.05 47.57
CA THR A 422 -11.00 5.14 47.25
C THR A 422 -10.29 6.48 47.16
N PHE A 423 -10.65 7.29 46.17
CA PHE A 423 -10.26 8.69 46.07
C PHE A 423 -11.50 9.57 45.94
N TYR A 424 -11.50 10.71 46.61
CA TYR A 424 -12.58 11.70 46.53
C TYR A 424 -12.37 12.63 45.34
N CYS A 425 -13.38 12.73 44.48
CA CYS A 425 -13.40 13.65 43.35
C CYS A 425 -14.27 14.85 43.61
N GLY A 426 -13.68 15.98 43.98
CA GLY A 426 -14.34 17.28 44.10
C GLY A 426 -14.43 18.06 42.78
N GLY A 427 -14.22 17.40 41.64
CA GLY A 427 -14.30 18.01 40.31
C GLY A 427 -12.97 18.50 39.72
N VAL A 428 -11.98 18.83 40.56
CA VAL A 428 -10.66 19.31 40.10
C VAL A 428 -9.56 18.57 40.88
N TYR A 429 -8.55 18.09 40.18
CA TYR A 429 -7.29 17.63 40.76
C TYR A 429 -6.33 18.81 40.81
N VAL A 430 -5.75 19.06 41.99
CA VAL A 430 -4.83 20.17 42.23
C VAL A 430 -3.48 19.63 42.69
N MET A 431 -2.41 20.04 42.02
CA MET A 431 -1.03 19.76 42.39
C MET A 431 -0.18 21.00 42.08
N ASN A 432 0.26 21.71 43.08
CA ASN A 432 0.91 23.02 42.92
C ASN A 432 0.05 23.93 42.02
N ASP A 433 0.62 24.45 40.92
CA ASP A 433 -0.08 25.30 39.95
C ASP A 433 -0.90 24.53 38.93
N LEU A 434 -0.83 23.18 38.93
CA LEU A 434 -1.57 22.34 38.02
C LEU A 434 -3.01 22.11 38.51
N HIS A 435 -3.98 22.50 37.70
CA HIS A 435 -5.41 22.31 37.94
C HIS A 435 -6.04 21.50 36.82
N LEU A 436 -6.24 20.19 37.03
CA LEU A 436 -6.87 19.31 36.04
C LEU A 436 -8.34 19.07 36.35
N LYS A 437 -9.20 19.54 35.43
CA LYS A 437 -10.66 19.41 35.60
C LYS A 437 -11.11 18.00 35.25
N CYS A 438 -11.97 17.43 36.10
CA CYS A 438 -12.78 16.28 35.73
C CYS A 438 -13.97 16.75 34.87
N TRP A 439 -14.51 15.92 33.98
CA TRP A 439 -15.63 16.36 33.14
C TRP A 439 -16.87 16.81 33.96
N ASN A 440 -17.07 16.22 35.12
CA ASN A 440 -18.18 16.55 36.05
C ASN A 440 -17.86 17.70 37.04
N TRP A 441 -16.83 18.51 36.76
CA TRP A 441 -16.37 19.56 37.71
C TRP A 441 -17.42 20.62 38.02
N ARG A 442 -18.30 20.93 37.05
CA ARG A 442 -19.38 21.92 37.23
C ARG A 442 -20.50 21.45 38.19
N SER A 443 -20.65 20.12 38.32
CA SER A 443 -21.65 19.51 39.22
C SER A 443 -21.06 19.08 40.56
N GLY A 444 -19.86 19.58 40.94
CA GLY A 444 -19.21 19.27 42.21
C GLY A 444 -18.36 17.99 42.20
N GLY A 445 -18.13 17.37 41.05
CA GLY A 445 -17.34 16.15 40.94
C GLY A 445 -18.16 14.87 41.11
N HIS A 446 -17.50 13.76 41.41
CA HIS A 446 -18.11 12.42 41.48
C HIS A 446 -18.20 11.87 42.91
N GLY A 447 -17.71 12.61 43.92
CA GLY A 447 -17.60 12.09 45.28
C GLY A 447 -16.53 11.02 45.45
N SER A 448 -16.70 10.13 46.41
CA SER A 448 -15.77 9.01 46.66
C SER A 448 -16.00 7.88 45.66
N LEU A 449 -14.96 7.48 44.98
CA LEU A 449 -15.01 6.43 43.93
C LEU A 449 -14.01 5.32 44.25
N THR A 450 -14.40 4.08 43.98
CA THR A 450 -13.51 2.93 43.80
C THR A 450 -13.06 2.82 42.35
N LEU A 451 -12.13 1.89 42.04
CA LEU A 451 -11.61 1.68 40.68
C LEU A 451 -12.73 1.41 39.65
N GLU A 452 -13.69 0.52 39.98
CA GLU A 452 -14.80 0.18 39.09
C GLU A 452 -15.64 1.43 38.76
N SER A 453 -16.05 2.19 39.77
CA SER A 453 -16.82 3.42 39.57
C SER A 453 -16.01 4.50 38.86
N ALA A 454 -14.72 4.60 39.13
CA ALA A 454 -13.83 5.56 38.48
C ALA A 454 -13.61 5.24 36.97
N LEU A 455 -13.59 3.96 36.58
CA LEU A 455 -13.59 3.54 35.19
C LEU A 455 -14.94 3.84 34.53
N ALA A 456 -16.07 3.49 35.20
CA ALA A 456 -17.42 3.73 34.68
C ALA A 456 -17.65 5.23 34.40
N GLU A 457 -17.35 6.09 35.35
CA GLU A 457 -17.50 7.55 35.27
C GLU A 457 -16.33 8.23 34.54
N SER A 458 -15.32 7.48 34.14
CA SER A 458 -14.12 8.06 33.52
C SER A 458 -13.47 9.19 34.33
N CYS A 459 -13.42 9.06 35.68
CA CYS A 459 -13.00 10.11 36.58
C CYS A 459 -11.53 10.49 36.42
N ASN A 460 -11.23 11.74 36.04
CA ASN A 460 -9.85 12.22 35.92
C ASN A 460 -9.16 12.29 37.28
N VAL A 461 -9.83 12.79 38.31
CA VAL A 461 -9.24 12.98 39.67
C VAL A 461 -8.76 11.64 40.24
N PHE A 462 -9.56 10.57 40.09
CA PHE A 462 -9.16 9.23 40.53
C PHE A 462 -7.87 8.79 39.82
N PHE A 463 -7.83 8.91 38.48
CA PHE A 463 -6.68 8.46 37.70
C PHE A 463 -5.46 9.36 37.83
N CYS A 464 -5.61 10.65 38.10
CA CYS A 464 -4.52 11.53 38.48
C CYS A 464 -3.82 11.06 39.76
N ASN A 465 -4.59 10.75 40.82
CA ASN A 465 -4.04 10.16 42.03
C ASN A 465 -3.40 8.81 41.79
N THR A 466 -4.08 7.92 41.06
CA THR A 466 -3.54 6.60 40.70
C THR A 466 -2.21 6.73 39.97
N GLY A 467 -2.13 7.57 38.92
CA GLY A 467 -0.90 7.77 38.18
C GLY A 467 0.23 8.39 38.96
N PHE A 468 -0.09 9.32 39.87
CA PHE A 468 0.90 9.91 40.78
C PHE A 468 1.56 8.85 41.68
N HIS A 469 0.75 7.95 42.26
CA HIS A 469 1.25 6.87 43.12
C HIS A 469 1.95 5.75 42.35
N THR A 470 1.56 5.48 41.09
CA THR A 470 2.14 4.43 40.28
C THR A 470 3.48 4.87 39.63
N GLY A 471 3.58 6.13 39.23
CA GLY A 471 4.74 6.67 38.55
C GLY A 471 4.80 6.31 37.07
N ILE A 472 5.50 7.16 36.27
CA ILE A 472 5.54 7.05 34.80
C ILE A 472 6.23 5.78 34.34
N SER A 473 7.29 5.33 35.02
CA SER A 473 8.07 4.15 34.61
C SER A 473 7.22 2.87 34.67
N ALA A 474 6.45 2.66 35.73
CA ALA A 474 5.56 1.51 35.86
C ALA A 474 4.42 1.59 34.84
N MET A 475 3.78 2.76 34.70
CA MET A 475 2.73 2.97 33.69
C MET A 475 3.24 2.61 32.28
N ASN A 476 4.42 3.08 31.88
CA ASN A 476 5.00 2.82 30.57
C ASN A 476 5.43 1.36 30.38
N LEU A 477 5.91 0.70 31.44
CA LEU A 477 6.23 -0.73 31.39
C LEU A 477 5.00 -1.55 30.97
N TYR A 478 3.88 -1.40 31.66
CA TYR A 478 2.66 -2.15 31.36
C TYR A 478 2.01 -1.69 30.06
N ALA A 479 2.07 -0.41 29.72
CA ALA A 479 1.60 0.10 28.45
C ALA A 479 2.34 -0.55 27.26
N LYS A 480 3.68 -0.64 27.31
CA LYS A 480 4.51 -1.30 26.27
C LYS A 480 4.20 -2.81 26.19
N ARG A 481 4.02 -3.47 27.34
CA ARG A 481 3.61 -4.89 27.37
C ARG A 481 2.23 -5.12 26.75
N LEU A 482 1.32 -4.20 26.91
CA LEU A 482 -0.01 -4.18 26.28
C LEU A 482 0.03 -3.85 24.79
N GLY A 483 1.17 -3.42 24.23
CA GLY A 483 1.35 -3.08 22.81
C GLY A 483 1.23 -1.59 22.49
N LEU A 484 1.18 -0.72 23.48
CA LEU A 484 1.12 0.73 23.29
C LEU A 484 2.54 1.32 23.17
N GLY A 485 2.75 2.28 22.27
CA GLY A 485 4.04 2.94 22.06
C GLY A 485 5.13 2.03 21.47
N VAL A 486 4.76 0.90 20.88
CA VAL A 486 5.65 -0.07 20.22
C VAL A 486 5.02 -0.55 18.92
N LYS A 487 5.83 -1.05 17.98
CA LYS A 487 5.31 -1.72 16.78
C LYS A 487 4.56 -2.99 17.17
N THR A 488 3.43 -3.23 16.52
CA THR A 488 2.64 -4.46 16.72
C THR A 488 3.22 -5.63 15.93
N GLY A 489 3.99 -5.34 14.86
CA GLY A 489 4.61 -6.32 13.97
C GLY A 489 3.69 -6.78 12.84
N ILE A 490 2.64 -6.02 12.53
CA ILE A 490 1.76 -6.30 11.39
C ILE A 490 2.53 -6.24 10.07
N GLU A 491 2.04 -6.91 9.02
CA GLU A 491 2.77 -7.13 7.76
C GLU A 491 3.03 -5.88 6.94
N ILE A 492 2.32 -4.79 7.18
CA ILE A 492 2.49 -3.53 6.45
C ILE A 492 3.05 -2.43 7.35
N ASN A 493 3.45 -1.31 6.75
CA ASN A 493 4.03 -0.20 7.51
C ASN A 493 3.06 0.37 8.55
N GLU A 494 3.56 0.53 9.78
CA GLU A 494 2.83 1.08 10.93
C GLU A 494 3.66 2.11 11.69
N SER A 495 2.98 3.03 12.38
CA SER A 495 3.62 3.96 13.32
C SER A 495 3.83 3.29 14.69
N THR A 496 4.93 3.63 15.36
CA THR A 496 5.17 3.22 16.75
C THR A 496 4.34 3.98 17.76
N GLY A 497 3.72 5.10 17.35
CA GLY A 497 3.17 6.03 18.33
C GLY A 497 4.23 6.56 19.31
N THR A 498 3.77 7.20 20.40
CA THR A 498 4.64 7.71 21.46
C THR A 498 3.94 7.50 22.80
N LEU A 499 4.66 6.99 23.79
CA LEU A 499 4.25 7.05 25.18
C LEU A 499 4.88 8.28 25.83
N ALA A 500 4.10 9.02 26.61
CA ALA A 500 4.60 10.16 27.35
C ALA A 500 5.62 9.70 28.41
N GLY A 501 6.80 10.31 28.44
CA GLY A 501 7.86 9.97 29.39
C GLY A 501 9.04 10.91 29.30
N PRO A 502 9.94 10.87 30.29
CA PRO A 502 11.10 11.77 30.30
C PRO A 502 12.05 11.56 29.12
N ASP A 503 12.25 10.31 28.69
CA ASP A 503 13.17 9.98 27.58
C ASP A 503 12.58 10.43 26.24
N GLU A 504 11.31 10.15 25.99
CA GLU A 504 10.58 10.53 24.79
C GLU A 504 10.46 12.06 24.66
N ARG A 505 10.19 12.74 25.77
CA ARG A 505 10.16 14.21 25.80
C ARG A 505 11.53 14.81 25.51
N LYS A 506 12.58 14.27 26.09
CA LYS A 506 13.97 14.69 25.82
C LYS A 506 14.33 14.47 24.35
N ALA A 507 13.98 13.32 23.80
CA ALA A 507 14.24 13.00 22.40
C ALA A 507 13.53 13.95 21.43
N SER A 508 12.34 14.46 21.76
CA SER A 508 11.60 15.46 20.99
C SER A 508 12.05 16.91 21.22
N GLY A 509 13.10 17.15 22.05
CA GLY A 509 13.58 18.49 22.37
C GLY A 509 12.69 19.27 23.33
N GLY A 510 11.80 18.57 24.06
CA GLY A 510 10.87 19.18 25.01
C GLY A 510 11.50 19.59 26.34
N THR A 511 10.69 20.21 27.20
CA THR A 511 11.09 20.68 28.53
C THR A 511 11.33 19.53 29.51
N THR A 512 11.95 19.83 30.65
CA THR A 512 12.18 18.86 31.73
C THR A 512 10.86 18.24 32.21
N TRP A 513 10.84 16.90 32.34
CA TRP A 513 9.73 16.13 32.86
C TRP A 513 9.50 16.41 34.35
N ASN A 514 8.25 16.59 34.74
CA ASN A 514 7.87 16.81 36.14
C ASN A 514 6.67 15.93 36.57
N SER A 515 6.32 15.94 37.85
CA SER A 515 5.22 15.13 38.38
C SER A 515 3.87 15.48 37.78
N GLY A 516 3.66 16.73 37.36
CA GLY A 516 2.45 17.16 36.66
C GLY A 516 2.29 16.50 35.28
N ASP A 517 3.39 16.27 34.59
CA ASP A 517 3.39 15.53 33.30
C ASP A 517 2.98 14.08 33.51
N THR A 518 3.49 13.42 34.57
CA THR A 518 3.09 12.06 34.96
C THR A 518 1.59 11.95 35.21
N VAL A 519 1.04 12.92 35.92
CA VAL A 519 -0.40 12.99 36.24
C VAL A 519 -1.22 13.20 34.96
N GLN A 520 -0.79 14.05 34.04
CA GLN A 520 -1.45 14.24 32.76
C GLN A 520 -1.35 12.98 31.88
N ALA A 521 -0.18 12.33 31.85
CA ALA A 521 0.02 11.08 31.13
C ALA A 521 -0.93 9.98 31.60
N SER A 522 -1.23 9.91 32.92
CA SER A 522 -2.12 8.88 33.50
C SER A 522 -3.57 8.95 33.00
N ILE A 523 -4.00 10.09 32.50
CA ILE A 523 -5.33 10.25 31.87
C ILE A 523 -5.28 10.22 30.33
N GLY A 524 -4.13 9.79 29.76
CA GLY A 524 -3.92 9.68 28.32
C GLY A 524 -3.71 11.01 27.61
N GLN A 525 -3.20 12.00 28.31
CA GLN A 525 -2.82 13.32 27.80
C GLN A 525 -1.29 13.46 27.78
N SER A 526 -0.75 14.66 27.84
CA SER A 526 0.67 14.94 27.68
C SER A 526 1.14 14.50 26.29
N ASP A 527 2.30 13.86 26.18
CA ASP A 527 2.92 13.44 24.91
C ASP A 527 2.41 12.08 24.40
N ASN A 528 1.35 11.51 25.00
CA ASN A 528 0.79 10.25 24.54
C ASN A 528 0.15 10.40 23.16
N MET A 529 0.67 9.64 22.17
CA MET A 529 0.17 9.59 20.79
C MET A 529 0.12 8.12 20.34
N LEU A 530 -1.08 7.55 20.18
CA LEU A 530 -1.28 6.13 19.93
C LEU A 530 -2.10 5.89 18.65
N THR A 531 -1.82 4.78 17.96
CA THR A 531 -2.57 4.40 16.77
C THR A 531 -3.81 3.58 17.10
N PRO A 532 -4.86 3.62 16.28
CA PRO A 532 -6.03 2.75 16.45
C PRO A 532 -5.68 1.25 16.48
N LEU A 533 -4.68 0.82 15.70
CA LEU A 533 -4.18 -0.56 15.73
C LEU A 533 -3.61 -0.93 17.11
N GLN A 534 -2.80 -0.05 17.69
CA GLN A 534 -2.27 -0.24 19.05
C GLN A 534 -3.39 -0.29 20.09
N LEU A 535 -4.37 0.59 19.98
CA LEU A 535 -5.52 0.62 20.88
C LEU A 535 -6.38 -0.66 20.76
N ALA A 536 -6.57 -1.17 19.55
CA ALA A 536 -7.27 -2.44 19.33
C ALA A 536 -6.46 -3.63 19.89
N THR A 537 -5.14 -3.66 19.67
CA THR A 537 -4.23 -4.69 20.19
C THR A 537 -4.23 -4.71 21.71
N TYR A 538 -4.15 -3.56 22.34
CA TYR A 538 -4.25 -3.39 23.77
C TYR A 538 -5.60 -3.88 24.33
N CYS A 539 -6.70 -3.49 23.71
CA CYS A 539 -8.04 -3.95 24.07
C CYS A 539 -8.18 -5.46 23.93
N ALA A 540 -7.67 -6.03 22.81
CA ALA A 540 -7.65 -7.47 22.57
C ALA A 540 -6.79 -8.22 23.61
N THR A 541 -5.67 -7.64 24.04
CA THR A 541 -4.82 -8.21 25.08
C THR A 541 -5.53 -8.31 26.43
N ILE A 542 -6.29 -7.28 26.83
CA ILE A 542 -7.15 -7.32 28.03
C ILE A 542 -8.23 -8.40 27.87
N ALA A 543 -8.90 -8.42 26.73
CA ALA A 543 -9.93 -9.41 26.42
C ALA A 543 -9.38 -10.85 26.47
N ASN A 544 -8.16 -11.06 25.95
CA ASN A 544 -7.43 -12.32 25.90
C ASN A 544 -6.65 -12.65 27.20
N ASN A 545 -7.17 -12.21 28.34
CA ASN A 545 -6.60 -12.53 29.66
C ASN A 545 -5.10 -12.18 29.83
N GLY A 546 -4.66 -11.09 29.21
CA GLY A 546 -3.31 -10.57 29.31
C GLY A 546 -2.28 -11.23 28.37
N ILE A 547 -2.72 -12.09 27.49
CA ILE A 547 -1.86 -12.67 26.44
C ILE A 547 -1.93 -11.80 25.21
N ARG A 548 -0.81 -11.13 24.88
CA ARG A 548 -0.66 -10.35 23.66
C ARG A 548 -0.19 -11.22 22.51
N LEU A 549 -0.99 -11.29 21.45
CA LEU A 549 -0.66 -11.96 20.21
C LEU A 549 -0.22 -10.92 19.16
N LYS A 550 0.48 -11.38 18.13
CA LYS A 550 0.85 -10.56 16.98
C LYS A 550 -0.37 -10.36 16.07
N PRO A 551 -0.84 -9.12 15.84
CA PRO A 551 -1.87 -8.86 14.85
C PRO A 551 -1.39 -9.23 13.45
N HIS A 552 -2.30 -9.70 12.60
CA HIS A 552 -1.97 -10.09 11.23
C HIS A 552 -3.12 -9.80 10.27
N LEU A 553 -2.76 -9.49 9.03
CA LEU A 553 -3.68 -9.27 7.90
C LEU A 553 -3.80 -10.50 7.01
N VAL A 554 -2.78 -11.37 6.99
CA VAL A 554 -2.73 -12.54 6.13
C VAL A 554 -3.21 -13.76 6.89
N GLU A 555 -4.28 -14.41 6.41
CA GLU A 555 -4.76 -15.69 6.95
C GLU A 555 -3.90 -16.85 6.41
N LYS A 556 -3.74 -16.89 5.08
CA LYS A 556 -2.97 -17.92 4.37
C LYS A 556 -2.57 -17.47 2.97
N ILE A 557 -1.62 -18.17 2.38
CA ILE A 557 -1.22 -18.04 0.98
C ILE A 557 -1.49 -19.38 0.29
N THR A 558 -2.10 -19.33 -0.90
CA THR A 558 -2.36 -20.51 -1.74
C THR A 558 -1.71 -20.35 -3.10
N ASP A 559 -1.61 -21.42 -3.87
CA ASP A 559 -1.32 -21.31 -5.28
C ASP A 559 -2.36 -20.42 -6.01
N TYR A 560 -2.04 -19.98 -7.22
CA TYR A 560 -2.92 -19.10 -8.01
C TYR A 560 -4.33 -19.67 -8.20
N SER A 561 -4.43 -20.99 -8.41
CA SER A 561 -5.70 -21.70 -8.58
C SER A 561 -6.49 -21.91 -7.29
N ARG A 562 -5.92 -21.55 -6.14
CA ARG A 562 -6.48 -21.69 -4.79
C ARG A 562 -6.75 -23.16 -4.38
N THR A 563 -6.07 -24.09 -5.01
CA THR A 563 -6.23 -25.54 -4.76
C THR A 563 -5.28 -26.05 -3.69
N LYS A 564 -4.08 -25.45 -3.58
CA LYS A 564 -3.04 -25.85 -2.65
C LYS A 564 -2.68 -24.73 -1.70
N THR A 565 -2.74 -24.97 -0.40
CA THR A 565 -2.20 -24.04 0.60
C THR A 565 -0.67 -24.14 0.63
N ILE A 566 0.00 -23.01 0.48
CA ILE A 566 1.47 -22.85 0.51
C ILE A 566 1.91 -22.54 1.94
N SER A 567 1.22 -21.61 2.60
CA SER A 567 1.48 -21.25 3.99
C SER A 567 0.22 -20.76 4.69
N THR A 568 0.20 -20.92 6.02
CA THR A 568 -0.83 -20.37 6.92
C THR A 568 -0.13 -19.54 7.97
N THR A 569 -0.67 -18.37 8.30
CA THR A 569 -0.08 -17.50 9.32
C THR A 569 -0.23 -18.15 10.71
N PRO A 570 0.87 -18.39 11.43
CA PRO A 570 0.79 -18.96 12.77
C PRO A 570 0.30 -17.92 13.77
N VAL A 571 -0.47 -18.36 14.76
CA VAL A 571 -0.80 -17.55 15.94
C VAL A 571 0.47 -17.38 16.77
N THR A 572 0.95 -16.15 16.89
CA THR A 572 2.23 -15.87 17.56
C THR A 572 1.99 -15.06 18.83
N GLN A 573 2.32 -15.63 19.98
CA GLN A 573 2.35 -14.90 21.24
C GLN A 573 3.57 -13.99 21.25
N VAL A 574 3.35 -12.70 21.51
CA VAL A 574 4.40 -11.68 21.61
C VAL A 574 4.78 -11.43 23.08
N ASP A 575 3.79 -11.39 23.97
CA ASP A 575 4.01 -11.12 25.38
C ASP A 575 2.90 -11.75 26.24
N ASN A 576 3.20 -11.94 27.51
CA ASN A 576 2.24 -12.10 28.60
C ASN A 576 2.48 -10.96 29.57
N ILE A 577 1.50 -10.07 29.70
CA ILE A 577 1.68 -8.79 30.43
C ILE A 577 2.08 -8.96 31.90
N GLY A 578 2.00 -10.18 32.47
CA GLY A 578 2.44 -10.47 33.83
C GLY A 578 1.53 -9.88 34.92
N VAL A 579 0.29 -9.55 34.57
CA VAL A 579 -0.74 -9.07 35.51
C VAL A 579 -1.54 -10.27 36.03
N SER A 580 -1.86 -10.31 37.31
CA SER A 580 -2.67 -11.38 37.89
C SER A 580 -4.07 -11.40 37.28
N GLN A 581 -4.65 -12.61 37.14
CA GLN A 581 -6.02 -12.75 36.62
C GLN A 581 -7.05 -11.96 37.44
N GLN A 582 -6.83 -11.85 38.75
CA GLN A 582 -7.68 -11.07 39.62
C GLN A 582 -7.65 -9.59 39.25
N ASN A 583 -6.46 -9.00 39.04
CA ASN A 583 -6.30 -7.60 38.63
C ASN A 583 -6.89 -7.34 37.25
N LEU A 584 -6.71 -8.27 36.31
CA LEU A 584 -7.37 -8.21 34.99
C LEU A 584 -8.89 -8.20 35.12
N ASN A 585 -9.44 -9.07 35.97
CA ASN A 585 -10.89 -9.14 36.19
C ASN A 585 -11.44 -7.85 36.80
N TYR A 586 -10.74 -7.21 37.76
CA TYR A 586 -11.16 -5.89 38.30
C TYR A 586 -11.25 -4.84 37.19
N VAL A 587 -10.27 -4.78 36.28
CA VAL A 587 -10.30 -3.84 35.16
C VAL A 587 -11.39 -4.19 34.14
N LYS A 588 -11.57 -5.48 33.80
CA LYS A 588 -12.66 -5.93 32.93
C LYS A 588 -14.04 -5.58 33.50
N THR A 589 -14.24 -5.77 34.78
CA THR A 589 -15.50 -5.38 35.49
C THR A 589 -15.73 -3.88 35.41
N GLY A 590 -14.68 -3.07 35.59
CA GLY A 590 -14.77 -1.62 35.41
C GLY A 590 -15.10 -1.24 33.95
N MET A 591 -14.51 -1.91 32.96
CA MET A 591 -14.84 -1.70 31.55
C MET A 591 -16.28 -2.17 31.23
N ARG A 592 -16.79 -3.22 31.88
CA ARG A 592 -18.20 -3.62 31.76
C ARG A 592 -19.11 -2.55 32.33
N ALA A 593 -18.75 -1.95 33.50
CA ALA A 593 -19.50 -0.89 34.12
C ALA A 593 -19.60 0.38 33.25
N VAL A 594 -18.59 0.70 32.42
CA VAL A 594 -18.67 1.79 31.44
C VAL A 594 -19.86 1.59 30.47
N ALA A 595 -20.09 0.35 30.04
CA ALA A 595 -21.15 0.02 29.09
C ALA A 595 -22.54 -0.12 29.74
N THR A 596 -22.60 -0.48 31.02
CA THR A 596 -23.89 -0.73 31.70
C THR A 596 -24.46 0.50 32.39
N ARG A 597 -23.64 1.32 33.02
CA ARG A 597 -24.07 2.50 33.85
C ARG A 597 -23.18 3.72 33.69
N GLY A 598 -22.10 3.60 32.91
CA GLY A 598 -21.11 4.67 32.72
C GLY A 598 -21.26 5.44 31.43
N THR A 599 -20.13 5.97 30.95
CA THR A 599 -20.07 6.91 29.82
C THR A 599 -20.50 6.33 28.45
N ALA A 600 -20.68 5.01 28.33
CA ALA A 600 -21.21 4.36 27.11
C ALA A 600 -22.60 3.72 27.32
N ALA A 601 -23.23 3.89 28.48
CA ALA A 601 -24.50 3.25 28.84
C ALA A 601 -25.65 3.61 27.88
N THR A 602 -25.69 4.84 27.37
CA THR A 602 -26.72 5.29 26.42
C THR A 602 -26.78 4.45 25.13
N VAL A 603 -25.68 3.75 24.81
CA VAL A 603 -25.56 2.92 23.60
C VAL A 603 -25.60 1.44 23.93
N PHE A 604 -25.05 1.01 25.08
CA PHE A 604 -24.78 -0.39 25.35
C PHE A 604 -25.48 -0.97 26.59
N ALA A 605 -26.22 -0.18 27.39
CA ALA A 605 -26.89 -0.70 28.60
C ALA A 605 -27.90 -1.79 28.26
N ASP A 606 -28.74 -1.54 27.26
CA ASP A 606 -29.79 -2.46 26.77
C ASP A 606 -29.35 -3.23 25.51
N TYR A 607 -28.06 -3.26 25.21
CA TYR A 607 -27.54 -3.98 24.06
C TYR A 607 -27.58 -5.49 24.32
N GLY A 608 -28.16 -6.26 23.39
CA GLY A 608 -28.39 -7.70 23.56
C GLY A 608 -27.13 -8.54 23.77
N ILE A 609 -25.95 -8.00 23.52
CA ILE A 609 -24.64 -8.64 23.75
C ILE A 609 -23.89 -7.85 24.81
N ALA A 610 -23.36 -8.53 25.82
CA ALA A 610 -22.60 -7.88 26.89
C ALA A 610 -21.30 -7.28 26.34
N VAL A 611 -21.19 -5.95 26.31
CA VAL A 611 -20.01 -5.19 25.88
C VAL A 611 -19.24 -4.72 27.10
N ALA A 612 -17.90 -4.81 27.05
CA ALA A 612 -17.00 -4.09 27.94
C ALA A 612 -16.19 -3.09 27.12
N GLY A 613 -16.00 -1.87 27.59
CA GLY A 613 -15.28 -0.85 26.83
C GLY A 613 -14.84 0.35 27.63
N LYS A 614 -14.28 1.33 26.97
CA LYS A 614 -13.87 2.61 27.53
C LYS A 614 -14.01 3.70 26.47
N THR A 615 -14.65 4.80 26.83
CA THR A 615 -14.71 6.03 26.03
C THR A 615 -13.48 6.90 26.30
N GLY A 616 -13.04 7.65 25.31
CA GLY A 616 -11.95 8.60 25.43
C GLY A 616 -12.28 9.95 24.81
N THR A 617 -11.67 10.98 25.39
CA THR A 617 -11.63 12.34 24.85
C THR A 617 -10.19 12.82 25.00
N GLY A 618 -9.52 13.01 23.89
CA GLY A 618 -8.13 13.46 23.82
C GLY A 618 -8.07 14.93 23.39
N GLN A 619 -7.57 15.79 24.27
CA GLN A 619 -7.40 17.21 23.97
C GLN A 619 -6.32 17.39 22.92
N THR A 620 -6.59 18.21 21.90
CA THR A 620 -5.68 18.43 20.77
C THR A 620 -4.87 19.72 20.91
N GLY A 621 -5.26 20.59 21.81
CA GLY A 621 -4.70 21.95 21.96
C GLY A 621 -5.14 22.92 20.86
N ASN A 622 -5.52 22.43 19.69
CA ASN A 622 -6.02 23.22 18.58
C ASN A 622 -7.29 22.59 18.01
N GLY A 623 -8.42 23.29 18.06
CA GLY A 623 -9.70 22.80 17.53
C GLY A 623 -10.45 21.90 18.53
N SER A 624 -11.35 21.09 17.99
CA SER A 624 -12.17 20.16 18.79
C SER A 624 -11.35 18.95 19.29
N ASP A 625 -11.78 18.35 20.39
CA ASP A 625 -11.12 17.17 20.96
C ASP A 625 -11.30 15.94 20.06
N ASN A 626 -10.28 15.07 20.04
CA ASN A 626 -10.41 13.72 19.49
C ASN A 626 -11.34 12.90 20.38
N VAL A 627 -12.19 12.05 19.79
CA VAL A 627 -13.00 11.11 20.57
C VAL A 627 -12.70 9.68 20.16
N SER A 628 -12.67 8.80 21.16
CA SER A 628 -12.29 7.41 20.98
C SER A 628 -13.19 6.45 21.75
N PHE A 629 -13.22 5.21 21.29
CA PHE A 629 -13.80 4.09 22.00
C PHE A 629 -12.92 2.86 21.81
N ILE A 630 -12.64 2.14 22.87
CA ILE A 630 -12.14 0.77 22.81
C ILE A 630 -13.15 -0.16 23.49
N GLY A 631 -13.30 -1.36 22.99
CA GLY A 631 -14.20 -2.32 23.61
C GLY A 631 -14.07 -3.71 23.03
N PHE A 632 -14.58 -4.68 23.76
CA PHE A 632 -14.66 -6.07 23.31
C PHE A 632 -16.01 -6.68 23.66
N ALA A 633 -16.40 -7.67 22.91
CA ALA A 633 -17.66 -8.38 23.10
C ALA A 633 -17.57 -9.84 22.58
N PRO A 634 -18.37 -10.77 23.12
CA PRO A 634 -19.11 -10.66 24.40
C PRO A 634 -18.18 -10.53 25.61
N TYR A 635 -18.66 -9.99 26.72
CA TYR A 635 -17.84 -9.81 27.93
C TYR A 635 -17.29 -11.12 28.50
N ASP A 636 -18.13 -12.14 28.59
CA ASP A 636 -17.77 -13.43 29.21
C ASP A 636 -16.92 -14.32 28.29
N ASN A 637 -17.12 -14.25 26.98
CA ASN A 637 -16.36 -14.98 25.97
C ASN A 637 -15.99 -14.07 24.81
N PRO A 638 -14.95 -13.24 24.94
CA PRO A 638 -14.60 -12.23 23.96
C PRO A 638 -14.27 -12.83 22.58
N GLN A 639 -15.00 -12.40 21.56
CA GLN A 639 -14.77 -12.81 20.17
C GLN A 639 -14.04 -11.75 19.36
N ILE A 640 -14.46 -10.47 19.53
CA ILE A 640 -13.81 -9.35 18.85
C ILE A 640 -13.48 -8.22 19.84
N ALA A 641 -12.39 -7.54 19.54
CA ALA A 641 -11.97 -6.30 20.20
C ALA A 641 -11.87 -5.20 19.15
N ILE A 642 -12.31 -4.00 19.48
CA ILE A 642 -12.37 -2.87 18.56
C ILE A 642 -11.73 -1.63 19.16
N ALA A 643 -11.17 -0.78 18.30
CA ALA A 643 -10.81 0.58 18.60
C ALA A 643 -11.37 1.51 17.52
N VAL A 644 -12.03 2.58 17.94
CA VAL A 644 -12.55 3.65 17.09
C VAL A 644 -11.93 4.96 17.51
N MET A 645 -11.52 5.78 16.53
CA MET A 645 -10.99 7.12 16.72
C MET A 645 -11.63 8.06 15.71
N LEU A 646 -12.19 9.19 16.17
CA LEU A 646 -12.62 10.29 15.32
C LEU A 646 -11.74 11.52 15.61
N GLU A 647 -11.09 12.02 14.59
CA GLU A 647 -10.23 13.19 14.62
C GLU A 647 -11.10 14.44 14.76
N HIS A 648 -10.90 15.22 15.85
CA HIS A 648 -11.74 16.38 16.21
C HIS A 648 -13.23 16.04 16.36
N GLY A 649 -13.54 14.85 16.89
CA GLY A 649 -14.90 14.29 16.95
C GLY A 649 -15.81 14.93 18.01
N SER A 650 -15.26 15.71 18.95
CA SER A 650 -15.96 16.52 19.96
C SER A 650 -16.81 15.75 20.98
N ALA A 651 -17.60 14.74 20.60
CA ALA A 651 -18.47 13.98 21.49
C ALA A 651 -18.32 12.47 21.30
N SER A 652 -18.09 11.72 22.37
CA SER A 652 -17.90 10.26 22.36
C SER A 652 -19.12 9.46 21.88
N ALA A 653 -20.30 10.08 21.84
CA ALA A 653 -21.49 9.45 21.27
C ALA A 653 -21.27 8.95 19.83
N TYR A 654 -20.50 9.68 19.02
CA TYR A 654 -20.22 9.32 17.64
C TYR A 654 -19.25 8.12 17.53
N SER A 655 -18.19 8.07 18.37
CA SER A 655 -17.31 6.89 18.41
C SER A 655 -18.02 5.65 18.96
N ASN A 656 -18.93 5.82 19.92
CA ASN A 656 -19.76 4.74 20.45
C ASN A 656 -20.74 4.22 19.38
N ALA A 657 -21.32 5.10 18.55
CA ALA A 657 -22.22 4.73 17.46
C ALA A 657 -21.48 3.89 16.39
N VAL A 658 -20.26 4.30 15.99
CA VAL A 658 -19.43 3.51 15.08
C VAL A 658 -19.14 2.12 15.68
N ALA A 659 -18.78 2.07 16.97
CA ALA A 659 -18.52 0.81 17.64
C ALA A 659 -19.75 -0.11 17.65
N LYS A 660 -20.95 0.46 17.92
CA LYS A 660 -22.20 -0.30 17.88
C LYS A 660 -22.50 -0.88 16.51
N ASP A 661 -22.36 -0.09 15.43
CA ASP A 661 -22.58 -0.56 14.06
C ASP A 661 -21.64 -1.72 13.70
N ILE A 662 -20.38 -1.66 14.14
CA ILE A 662 -19.40 -2.74 13.96
C ILE A 662 -19.82 -3.99 14.73
N PHE A 663 -20.25 -3.88 15.99
CA PHE A 663 -20.78 -5.01 16.75
C PHE A 663 -22.04 -5.58 16.10
N ASP A 664 -22.95 -4.72 15.66
CA ASP A 664 -24.17 -5.13 14.95
C ASP A 664 -23.84 -5.89 13.65
N ALA A 665 -22.81 -5.45 12.90
CA ALA A 665 -22.39 -6.13 11.70
C ALA A 665 -21.80 -7.52 11.99
N TYR A 666 -21.02 -7.64 13.04
CA TYR A 666 -20.39 -8.91 13.42
C TYR A 666 -21.40 -9.91 14.01
N PHE A 667 -22.25 -9.47 14.95
CA PHE A 667 -23.14 -10.36 15.70
C PHE A 667 -24.52 -10.53 15.08
N TYR A 668 -25.05 -9.50 14.41
CA TYR A 668 -26.42 -9.49 13.85
C TYR A 668 -26.44 -9.41 12.32
N GLY A 669 -25.27 -9.38 11.67
CA GLY A 669 -25.17 -9.41 10.23
C GLY A 669 -25.60 -8.11 9.54
N LYS A 670 -25.56 -6.94 10.23
CA LYS A 670 -25.73 -5.65 9.55
C LYS A 670 -24.85 -5.56 8.31
N THR A 671 -25.35 -4.91 7.28
CA THR A 671 -24.64 -4.75 6.00
C THR A 671 -24.88 -3.36 5.43
N VAL A 672 -24.25 -3.05 4.30
CA VAL A 672 -24.42 -1.79 3.57
C VAL A 672 -25.19 -2.07 2.28
N ASP A 673 -26.27 -1.32 2.05
CA ASP A 673 -27.07 -1.40 0.83
C ASP A 673 -26.37 -0.74 -0.37
N SER A 674 -26.95 -0.85 -1.57
CA SER A 674 -26.42 -0.24 -2.80
C SER A 674 -26.37 1.28 -2.79
N LYS A 675 -27.04 1.94 -1.83
CA LYS A 675 -27.03 3.39 -1.63
C LYS A 675 -26.03 3.83 -0.56
N GLY A 676 -25.29 2.88 0.06
CA GLY A 676 -24.34 3.16 1.12
C GLY A 676 -24.95 3.30 2.51
N ASN A 677 -26.22 2.94 2.72
CA ASN A 677 -26.86 2.96 4.03
C ASN A 677 -26.59 1.67 4.79
N ILE A 678 -26.40 1.78 6.11
CA ILE A 678 -26.26 0.63 6.99
C ILE A 678 -27.67 0.09 7.29
N VAL A 679 -27.90 -1.18 6.96
CA VAL A 679 -29.21 -1.82 7.09
C VAL A 679 -29.10 -3.19 7.77
N MET A 680 -30.16 -3.60 8.48
CA MET A 680 -30.26 -4.98 8.93
C MET A 680 -30.56 -5.88 7.72
N PRO A 681 -30.06 -7.14 7.68
CA PRO A 681 -30.41 -8.06 6.62
C PRO A 681 -31.93 -8.22 6.59
N SER A 682 -32.53 -8.12 5.41
CA SER A 682 -33.96 -8.43 5.23
C SER A 682 -34.19 -9.88 5.69
N THR A 683 -35.03 -10.08 6.69
CA THR A 683 -35.53 -11.39 7.08
C THR A 683 -36.42 -11.91 5.96
N THR A 684 -35.85 -12.38 4.85
CA THR A 684 -36.54 -13.31 3.99
C THR A 684 -36.75 -14.58 4.81
N SER A 685 -37.99 -14.85 5.16
CA SER A 685 -38.44 -16.05 5.84
C SER A 685 -38.03 -17.30 5.04
N SER A 686 -36.82 -17.80 5.26
CA SER A 686 -36.49 -19.19 5.05
C SER A 686 -36.64 -19.88 6.40
N SER A 687 -37.81 -20.42 6.64
CA SER A 687 -38.03 -21.46 7.64
C SER A 687 -37.14 -22.65 7.29
N GLY A 688 -36.03 -22.76 7.98
CA GLY A 688 -35.11 -23.90 7.82
C GLY A 688 -33.70 -23.58 8.25
N ALA A 689 -33.36 -24.08 9.46
CA ALA A 689 -32.00 -24.16 10.03
C ALA A 689 -31.54 -22.99 10.90
N ALA A 690 -32.18 -22.84 12.07
CA ALA A 690 -31.45 -22.46 13.26
C ALA A 690 -30.60 -23.65 13.71
N SER A 691 -29.45 -23.88 13.10
CA SER A 691 -28.43 -24.77 13.66
C SER A 691 -27.52 -23.93 14.53
N SER A 692 -27.60 -24.19 15.82
CA SER A 692 -26.69 -23.81 16.90
C SER A 692 -25.23 -23.77 16.42
N ARG A 693 -24.64 -22.58 16.34
CA ARG A 693 -23.19 -22.43 16.41
C ARG A 693 -22.75 -22.52 17.87
N SER A 694 -22.83 -23.73 18.42
CA SER A 694 -22.12 -24.09 19.64
C SER A 694 -20.70 -24.52 19.26
N ALA A 695 -19.75 -23.94 19.96
CA ALA A 695 -18.39 -24.35 20.24
C ALA A 695 -17.77 -25.50 19.41
N GLY A 696 -16.72 -25.18 18.71
CA GLY A 696 -15.65 -26.02 18.23
C GLY A 696 -14.41 -25.14 18.04
#